data_67aa953a7f130ae7b4e2d5ec575447ac
#
_entry.id   67aa953a7f130ae7b4e2d5ec575447ac
#
_cell.length_a   1.000
_cell.length_b   1.000
_cell.length_c   1.000
_cell.angle_alpha   90.00
_cell.angle_beta   90.00
_cell.angle_gamma   90.00
#
_symmetry.space_group_name_H-M   'P 1'
#
loop_
_entity.id
_entity.type
_entity.pdbx_description
1 polymer ?
#
loop_
_entity_poly.entity_id
_entity_poly.type
_entity_poly.pdbx_seq_one_letter_code
_entity_poly.pdbx_strand_id
1 'polypeptide(L)'
;MAVREWRAAGSVLAAAILVALLAPNASAAPTPTATSAGPAGHYDHIVVVVEENRGLRDVIGNPAAPNLNRLASQYGLATDYYGVTHPSEPNYVALLGGSTYGVTNDNPYYLNRVDKPSVISQLDAAHVSWKAYLQGLPHPGYQGICYPAYCNGTPDKDPLYVSKHNPITNFTTSWNSRDRSRQVPAEQLGRDLRSGRLPAFSLLVPDECHDQHGDPPYCVDSGTLGDRQDQHLVATGDRYLGDTVSAITHAPMWSRGNNAVVVVYDEGDDTAGVAPANPGGGKVATVVVTSHGPRKLQDSTPYTHYSLLKTIQRNFAVGCLAHSCDPAVSTMAKLFTVTGARAAPTSAQPVPFVSTPTPTPAQPVTATTNHDSRAGWTVQPAPRRGTGDNSFGAISAASPRDVWTVGNFLPDTKSSNPDATLSLAAHYDGTRWTSTPTPNTGPNFTTLFGVAATEGQAWAVGDALDSRYAARSVVEHWNGRHWSLVHTPALPSQSDMLFSTAASSPRNVWAVGQQQNRSGRFATLVEHFDGRHWTVVPAPNPGRSGNSLYAVASAGRDVWAVGQQSSPSGDGPLIEHFDGRRWTVIDAARDRSDNGLLDAVTIRDGEVWAAGQTDNAAHTARPLIEHVSTRHTDAVMVEIGSAGFSNLNGIAVDRAGTIWASGAAFDPVGTYDGSPGGVQQTLILRRDPSGWHRVNVPSPGSADRVLGGMVSVGSKLITVGYFKAPGGRQPLIETHSVR
;
A
#
# COMPACT_ATOMS: atom_id res chain seq x y z
N MET A 1 59.40 -14.42 -26.07
CA MET A 1 60.28 -15.39 -25.39
C MET A 1 59.36 -16.23 -24.55
N ALA A 2 58.96 -17.36 -25.04
CA ALA A 2 59.39 -18.74 -24.76
C ALA A 2 58.68 -19.21 -23.46
N VAL A 3 57.58 -19.98 -23.54
CA VAL A 3 57.43 -21.45 -23.69
C VAL A 3 57.92 -22.24 -22.48
N ARG A 4 57.04 -22.95 -21.82
CA ARG A 4 57.05 -24.42 -21.73
C ARG A 4 55.93 -25.04 -20.91
N GLU A 5 55.27 -25.96 -21.60
CA GLU A 5 54.42 -27.04 -21.08
C GLU A 5 55.19 -28.00 -20.17
N TRP A 6 54.45 -28.74 -19.33
CA TRP A 6 54.78 -30.14 -19.03
C TRP A 6 53.53 -30.99 -18.75
N ARG A 7 53.39 -32.05 -19.57
CA ARG A 7 52.50 -33.20 -19.46
C ARG A 7 53.18 -34.28 -18.59
N ALA A 8 52.36 -35.15 -17.95
CA ALA A 8 52.55 -36.61 -17.83
C ALA A 8 51.37 -37.16 -17.02
N ALA A 9 50.46 -38.02 -17.43
CA ALA A 9 50.51 -39.38 -17.99
C ALA A 9 50.85 -40.49 -16.93
N GLY A 10 49.93 -41.43 -16.81
CA GLY A 10 50.08 -42.72 -16.13
C GLY A 10 48.70 -43.31 -15.79
N SER A 11 48.03 -44.06 -16.58
CA SER A 11 48.05 -45.48 -16.96
C SER A 11 47.41 -46.46 -15.95
N VAL A 12 46.20 -46.91 -16.26
CA VAL A 12 45.72 -48.28 -16.51
C VAL A 12 45.80 -49.34 -15.38
N LEU A 13 44.64 -49.93 -15.00
CA LEU A 13 44.45 -51.38 -15.11
C LEU A 13 42.96 -51.75 -15.20
N ALA A 14 42.66 -52.55 -16.18
CA ALA A 14 41.36 -53.13 -16.49
C ALA A 14 41.09 -54.39 -15.64
N ALA A 15 39.84 -54.62 -15.26
CA ALA A 15 39.33 -55.93 -14.93
C ALA A 15 37.95 -56.11 -15.59
N ALA A 16 37.90 -56.91 -16.61
CA ALA A 16 36.69 -57.33 -17.26
C ALA A 16 36.00 -58.43 -16.42
N ILE A 17 34.72 -58.24 -16.11
CA ILE A 17 33.81 -59.34 -15.73
C ILE A 17 32.62 -59.24 -16.65
N LEU A 18 32.47 -60.33 -17.44
CA LEU A 18 31.41 -60.63 -18.37
C LEU A 18 30.19 -61.12 -17.54
N VAL A 19 29.07 -60.42 -17.60
CA VAL A 19 27.76 -60.97 -17.20
C VAL A 19 26.75 -60.65 -18.28
N ALA A 20 26.05 -61.68 -18.65
CA ALA A 20 25.20 -61.83 -19.82
C ALA A 20 23.98 -60.90 -19.83
N LEU A 21 23.62 -60.56 -21.03
CA LEU A 21 22.36 -60.03 -21.55
C LEU A 21 21.11 -60.47 -20.80
N LEU A 22 20.38 -59.53 -20.27
CA LEU A 22 18.93 -59.49 -20.23
C LEU A 22 18.50 -58.03 -20.50
N ALA A 23 18.02 -57.80 -21.71
CA ALA A 23 17.41 -56.53 -22.10
C ALA A 23 16.06 -56.38 -21.34
N PRO A 24 15.81 -55.29 -20.66
CA PRO A 24 14.45 -54.94 -20.29
C PRO A 24 13.79 -54.21 -21.47
N ASN A 25 12.60 -54.68 -21.79
CA ASN A 25 11.68 -54.10 -22.76
C ASN A 25 11.61 -52.62 -22.65
N ALA A 26 11.82 -51.89 -23.74
CA ALA A 26 11.49 -50.49 -23.88
C ALA A 26 9.97 -50.35 -23.66
N SER A 27 9.62 -49.92 -22.46
CA SER A 27 8.26 -49.46 -22.17
C SER A 27 8.06 -48.15 -22.97
N ALA A 28 7.20 -48.18 -23.96
CA ALA A 28 6.77 -47.01 -24.69
C ALA A 28 6.27 -45.96 -23.71
N ALA A 29 6.77 -44.74 -23.84
CA ALA A 29 6.24 -43.58 -23.11
C ALA A 29 4.71 -43.54 -23.35
N PRO A 30 3.91 -43.35 -22.30
CA PRO A 30 2.47 -43.22 -22.50
C PRO A 30 2.21 -41.99 -23.37
N THR A 31 1.57 -42.20 -24.49
CA THR A 31 0.92 -41.18 -25.30
C THR A 31 0.06 -40.35 -24.36
N PRO A 32 0.07 -39.01 -24.42
CA PRO A 32 -0.81 -38.21 -23.59
C PRO A 32 -2.25 -38.60 -23.94
N THR A 33 -2.87 -39.36 -23.06
CA THR A 33 -4.30 -39.61 -23.11
C THR A 33 -5.00 -38.28 -23.09
N ALA A 34 -5.79 -38.01 -24.10
CA ALA A 34 -6.74 -36.89 -24.12
C ALA A 34 -7.50 -36.93 -22.78
N THR A 35 -7.33 -35.93 -21.96
CA THR A 35 -8.06 -35.77 -20.72
C THR A 35 -9.55 -35.84 -21.07
N SER A 36 -10.23 -36.83 -20.58
CA SER A 36 -11.69 -36.94 -20.64
C SER A 36 -12.28 -35.63 -20.11
N ALA A 37 -13.19 -35.05 -20.88
CA ALA A 37 -14.00 -33.92 -20.44
C ALA A 37 -14.54 -34.22 -19.03
N GLY A 38 -14.25 -33.37 -18.07
CA GLY A 38 -14.76 -33.49 -16.71
C GLY A 38 -16.28 -33.54 -16.68
N PRO A 39 -16.91 -33.89 -15.55
CA PRO A 39 -18.35 -34.06 -15.47
C PRO A 39 -19.04 -32.76 -15.93
N ALA A 40 -20.08 -32.92 -16.75
CA ALA A 40 -20.82 -31.79 -17.34
C ALA A 40 -21.28 -30.82 -16.27
N GLY A 41 -20.79 -29.55 -16.33
CA GLY A 41 -21.07 -28.49 -15.37
C GLY A 41 -19.90 -28.07 -14.48
N HIS A 42 -18.74 -28.73 -14.57
CA HIS A 42 -17.51 -28.28 -13.87
C HIS A 42 -16.70 -27.34 -14.77
N TYR A 43 -16.21 -26.22 -14.19
CA TYR A 43 -15.30 -25.29 -14.84
C TYR A 43 -13.86 -25.58 -14.40
N ASP A 44 -12.99 -25.73 -15.37
CA ASP A 44 -11.55 -25.99 -15.14
C ASP A 44 -10.85 -24.74 -14.58
N HIS A 45 -11.29 -23.57 -15.07
CA HIS A 45 -10.81 -22.28 -14.60
C HIS A 45 -11.97 -21.30 -14.39
N ILE A 46 -12.01 -20.67 -13.21
CA ILE A 46 -12.88 -19.52 -12.90
C ILE A 46 -11.99 -18.34 -12.56
N VAL A 47 -12.11 -17.25 -13.33
CA VAL A 47 -11.47 -15.97 -13.07
C VAL A 47 -12.55 -14.99 -12.61
N VAL A 48 -12.41 -14.43 -11.42
CA VAL A 48 -13.29 -13.36 -10.91
C VAL A 48 -12.53 -12.04 -11.03
N VAL A 49 -13.08 -11.10 -11.80
CA VAL A 49 -12.61 -9.72 -11.92
C VAL A 49 -13.55 -8.87 -11.07
N VAL A 50 -13.01 -8.17 -10.09
CA VAL A 50 -13.79 -7.30 -9.21
C VAL A 50 -13.49 -5.86 -9.57
N GLU A 51 -14.49 -5.15 -10.04
CA GLU A 51 -14.52 -3.71 -10.32
C GLU A 51 -15.14 -2.98 -9.12
N GLU A 52 -15.07 -1.65 -9.09
CA GLU A 52 -15.37 -0.81 -7.93
C GLU A 52 -16.55 0.14 -8.16
N ASN A 53 -17.40 0.25 -7.13
CA ASN A 53 -18.31 1.38 -6.87
C ASN A 53 -19.16 1.85 -8.08
N ARG A 54 -19.69 0.93 -8.92
CA ARG A 54 -20.60 1.30 -10.03
C ARG A 54 -21.89 0.51 -9.99
N GLY A 55 -22.98 1.23 -9.94
CA GLY A 55 -24.32 0.65 -10.09
C GLY A 55 -24.55 0.06 -11.49
N LEU A 56 -25.51 -0.86 -11.57
CA LEU A 56 -25.88 -1.49 -12.84
C LEU A 56 -26.12 -0.49 -13.97
N ARG A 57 -26.75 0.66 -13.67
CA ARG A 57 -27.14 1.69 -14.64
C ARG A 57 -26.00 2.60 -15.04
N ASP A 58 -24.94 2.65 -14.23
CA ASP A 58 -23.79 3.51 -14.48
C ASP A 58 -22.89 2.93 -15.58
N VAL A 59 -22.97 1.62 -15.80
CA VAL A 59 -22.10 0.91 -16.73
C VAL A 59 -22.87 0.15 -17.82
N ILE A 60 -24.02 -0.47 -17.52
CA ILE A 60 -24.84 -1.15 -18.53
C ILE A 60 -25.69 -0.12 -19.29
N GLY A 61 -25.42 -0.01 -20.59
CA GLY A 61 -25.99 1.01 -21.47
C GLY A 61 -25.15 2.29 -21.55
N ASN A 62 -24.12 2.43 -20.76
CA ASN A 62 -23.20 3.57 -20.77
C ASN A 62 -22.26 3.48 -22.00
N PRO A 63 -22.19 4.51 -22.87
CA PRO A 63 -21.30 4.56 -24.02
C PRO A 63 -19.78 4.52 -23.61
N ALA A 64 -19.45 4.92 -22.40
CA ALA A 64 -18.09 4.86 -21.88
C ALA A 64 -17.63 3.42 -21.53
N ALA A 65 -18.57 2.46 -21.42
CA ALA A 65 -18.28 1.05 -21.12
C ALA A 65 -18.56 0.11 -22.32
N PRO A 66 -17.99 0.32 -23.52
CA PRO A 66 -18.33 -0.46 -24.71
C PRO A 66 -17.94 -1.94 -24.59
N ASN A 67 -16.85 -2.27 -23.89
CA ASN A 67 -16.41 -3.66 -23.72
C ASN A 67 -17.34 -4.43 -22.79
N LEU A 68 -17.66 -3.88 -21.63
CA LEU A 68 -18.60 -4.50 -20.69
C LEU A 68 -19.98 -4.71 -21.34
N ASN A 69 -20.48 -3.69 -22.05
CA ASN A 69 -21.77 -3.76 -22.77
C ASN A 69 -21.75 -4.84 -23.87
N ARG A 70 -20.65 -4.96 -24.60
CA ARG A 70 -20.47 -6.04 -25.59
C ARG A 70 -20.48 -7.40 -24.90
N LEU A 71 -19.78 -7.57 -23.79
CA LEU A 71 -19.76 -8.84 -23.03
C LEU A 71 -21.16 -9.16 -22.48
N ALA A 72 -21.85 -8.21 -21.88
CA ALA A 72 -23.21 -8.37 -21.36
C ALA A 72 -24.20 -8.78 -22.45
N SER A 73 -24.05 -8.22 -23.67
CA SER A 73 -24.93 -8.55 -24.84
C SER A 73 -24.62 -9.92 -25.45
N GLN A 74 -23.40 -10.44 -25.29
CA GLN A 74 -22.95 -11.69 -25.91
C GLN A 74 -23.05 -12.90 -24.99
N TYR A 75 -22.93 -12.72 -23.67
CA TYR A 75 -22.84 -13.78 -22.68
C TYR A 75 -23.98 -13.70 -21.65
N GLY A 76 -23.72 -14.05 -20.40
CA GLY A 76 -24.70 -14.01 -19.32
C GLY A 76 -24.62 -12.70 -18.54
N LEU A 77 -25.74 -12.01 -18.34
CA LEU A 77 -25.89 -10.83 -17.50
C LEU A 77 -26.84 -11.13 -16.36
N ALA A 78 -26.39 -11.01 -15.11
CA ALA A 78 -27.27 -10.93 -13.95
C ALA A 78 -27.83 -9.49 -13.86
N THR A 79 -29.14 -9.36 -14.00
CA THR A 79 -29.82 -8.05 -13.95
C THR A 79 -30.32 -7.68 -12.55
N ASP A 80 -30.12 -8.60 -11.59
CA ASP A 80 -30.56 -8.44 -10.20
C ASP A 80 -29.49 -8.96 -9.23
N TYR A 81 -28.29 -8.38 -9.32
CA TYR A 81 -27.17 -8.68 -8.44
C TYR A 81 -26.89 -7.47 -7.54
N TYR A 82 -26.56 -7.73 -6.26
CA TYR A 82 -26.37 -6.71 -5.25
C TYR A 82 -25.05 -6.89 -4.49
N GLY A 83 -24.38 -5.79 -4.20
CA GLY A 83 -23.36 -5.71 -3.14
C GLY A 83 -23.98 -6.05 -1.78
N VAL A 84 -23.15 -6.32 -0.79
CA VAL A 84 -23.62 -6.75 0.56
C VAL A 84 -23.83 -5.54 1.46
N THR A 85 -22.99 -4.52 1.37
CA THR A 85 -23.00 -3.34 2.25
C THR A 85 -22.16 -2.21 1.63
N HIS A 86 -21.91 -1.17 2.40
CA HIS A 86 -20.91 -0.13 2.21
C HIS A 86 -20.00 -0.05 3.44
N PRO A 87 -18.73 0.42 3.31
CA PRO A 87 -17.96 0.67 2.08
C PRO A 87 -17.39 -0.63 1.46
N SER A 88 -16.40 -0.49 0.57
CA SER A 88 -15.86 -1.56 -0.30
C SER A 88 -15.33 -2.78 0.43
N GLU A 89 -14.40 -2.64 1.40
CA GLU A 89 -13.67 -3.78 2.00
C GLU A 89 -14.58 -4.87 2.57
N PRO A 90 -15.67 -4.57 3.31
CA PRO A 90 -16.64 -5.58 3.74
C PRO A 90 -17.20 -6.44 2.61
N ASN A 91 -17.41 -5.88 1.40
CA ASN A 91 -17.90 -6.63 0.24
C ASN A 91 -16.87 -7.62 -0.27
N TYR A 92 -15.61 -7.20 -0.35
CA TYR A 92 -14.51 -8.10 -0.70
C TYR A 92 -14.34 -9.24 0.32
N VAL A 93 -14.44 -8.94 1.62
CA VAL A 93 -14.41 -9.95 2.68
C VAL A 93 -15.60 -10.90 2.54
N ALA A 94 -16.80 -10.40 2.28
CA ALA A 94 -18.01 -11.20 2.10
C ALA A 94 -17.92 -12.11 0.88
N LEU A 95 -17.31 -11.64 -0.22
CA LEU A 95 -17.07 -12.42 -1.45
C LEU A 95 -16.21 -13.65 -1.20
N LEU A 96 -15.20 -13.58 -0.32
CA LEU A 96 -14.32 -14.72 -0.04
C LEU A 96 -14.71 -15.52 1.21
N GLY A 97 -15.40 -14.92 2.15
CA GLY A 97 -15.72 -15.53 3.45
C GLY A 97 -17.18 -15.91 3.66
N GLY A 98 -18.09 -15.37 2.87
CA GLY A 98 -19.52 -15.57 3.02
C GLY A 98 -20.18 -14.73 4.15
N SER A 99 -19.43 -13.80 4.73
CA SER A 99 -19.90 -12.81 5.71
C SER A 99 -18.91 -11.66 5.75
N THR A 100 -19.32 -10.47 6.16
CA THR A 100 -18.41 -9.37 6.47
C THR A 100 -17.60 -9.62 7.75
N TYR A 101 -18.03 -10.56 8.58
CA TYR A 101 -17.43 -10.90 9.89
C TYR A 101 -17.20 -9.71 10.80
N GLY A 102 -18.04 -8.68 10.68
CA GLY A 102 -17.96 -7.46 11.48
C GLY A 102 -17.04 -6.39 10.90
N VAL A 103 -16.46 -6.60 9.73
CA VAL A 103 -15.81 -5.54 8.96
C VAL A 103 -16.89 -4.60 8.44
N THR A 104 -16.77 -3.30 8.72
CA THR A 104 -17.75 -2.26 8.43
C THR A 104 -17.12 -0.96 7.88
N ASN A 105 -15.84 -0.99 7.53
CA ASN A 105 -15.07 0.17 7.08
C ASN A 105 -13.88 -0.29 6.24
N ASP A 106 -13.19 0.66 5.60
CA ASP A 106 -12.01 0.45 4.74
C ASP A 106 -10.69 0.64 5.50
N ASN A 107 -10.68 0.34 6.78
CA ASN A 107 -9.44 0.38 7.55
C ASN A 107 -8.44 -0.65 7.04
N PRO A 108 -7.13 -0.45 7.27
CA PRO A 108 -6.12 -1.45 6.90
C PRO A 108 -6.49 -2.86 7.37
N TYR A 109 -6.23 -3.85 6.52
CA TYR A 109 -6.61 -5.27 6.72
C TYR A 109 -6.22 -5.86 8.08
N TYR A 110 -5.14 -5.35 8.71
CA TYR A 110 -4.70 -5.81 10.04
C TYR A 110 -5.60 -5.32 11.19
N LEU A 111 -6.41 -4.27 10.94
CA LEU A 111 -7.51 -3.83 11.84
C LEU A 111 -8.79 -4.60 11.52
N ASN A 112 -9.02 -4.89 10.26
CA ASN A 112 -10.13 -5.67 9.73
C ASN A 112 -9.80 -7.18 9.62
N ARG A 113 -9.11 -7.71 10.63
CA ARG A 113 -8.70 -9.12 10.67
C ARG A 113 -9.87 -10.07 10.80
N VAL A 114 -9.84 -11.13 10.00
CA VAL A 114 -10.86 -12.19 10.01
C VAL A 114 -10.22 -13.53 10.37
N ASP A 115 -10.45 -14.01 11.58
CA ASP A 115 -10.01 -15.32 12.07
C ASP A 115 -11.03 -16.42 11.71
N LYS A 116 -11.44 -16.47 10.45
CA LYS A 116 -12.41 -17.43 9.92
C LYS A 116 -11.87 -18.03 8.61
N PRO A 117 -12.34 -19.22 8.22
CA PRO A 117 -12.03 -19.77 6.91
C PRO A 117 -12.52 -18.86 5.78
N SER A 118 -11.76 -18.80 4.69
CA SER A 118 -12.15 -18.23 3.41
C SER A 118 -12.21 -19.32 2.34
N VAL A 119 -12.76 -18.98 1.17
CA VAL A 119 -12.71 -19.88 0.02
C VAL A 119 -11.26 -20.23 -0.34
N ILE A 120 -10.32 -19.31 -0.12
CA ILE A 120 -8.89 -19.55 -0.35
C ILE A 120 -8.38 -20.71 0.51
N SER A 121 -8.66 -20.67 1.83
CA SER A 121 -8.28 -21.77 2.73
C SER A 121 -8.98 -23.08 2.40
N GLN A 122 -10.21 -23.04 1.88
CA GLN A 122 -10.92 -24.24 1.40
C GLN A 122 -10.27 -24.82 0.14
N LEU A 123 -9.89 -23.98 -0.83
CA LEU A 123 -9.19 -24.39 -2.05
C LEU A 123 -7.83 -25.03 -1.73
N ASP A 124 -7.09 -24.46 -0.77
CA ASP A 124 -5.83 -25.03 -0.30
C ASP A 124 -6.02 -26.41 0.34
N ALA A 125 -7.03 -26.56 1.19
CA ALA A 125 -7.35 -27.84 1.82
C ALA A 125 -7.78 -28.90 0.77
N ALA A 126 -8.42 -28.47 -0.32
CA ALA A 126 -8.84 -29.32 -1.43
C ALA A 126 -7.75 -29.50 -2.50
N HIS A 127 -6.54 -28.94 -2.32
CA HIS A 127 -5.46 -28.94 -3.30
C HIS A 127 -5.84 -28.34 -4.66
N VAL A 128 -6.79 -27.41 -4.69
CA VAL A 128 -7.19 -26.66 -5.87
C VAL A 128 -6.24 -25.48 -6.04
N SER A 129 -5.65 -25.35 -7.23
CA SER A 129 -4.73 -24.25 -7.50
C SER A 129 -5.45 -22.90 -7.57
N TRP A 130 -4.88 -21.88 -6.93
CA TRP A 130 -5.42 -20.52 -6.97
C TRP A 130 -4.32 -19.48 -7.05
N LYS A 131 -4.66 -18.27 -7.49
CA LYS A 131 -3.78 -17.11 -7.50
C LYS A 131 -4.62 -15.82 -7.49
N ALA A 132 -4.11 -14.77 -6.83
CA ALA A 132 -4.65 -13.42 -6.97
C ALA A 132 -3.70 -12.59 -7.86
N TYR A 133 -4.25 -11.97 -8.88
CA TYR A 133 -3.59 -11.05 -9.80
C TYR A 133 -4.04 -9.64 -9.42
N LEU A 134 -3.16 -8.88 -8.80
CA LEU A 134 -3.46 -7.57 -8.22
C LEU A 134 -2.69 -6.52 -9.01
N GLN A 135 -3.39 -5.64 -9.70
CA GLN A 135 -2.74 -4.56 -10.43
C GLN A 135 -2.17 -3.55 -9.44
N GLY A 136 -1.04 -2.94 -9.79
CA GLY A 136 -0.32 -2.04 -8.89
C GLY A 136 0.46 -2.72 -7.77
N LEU A 137 0.26 -4.02 -7.51
CA LEU A 137 1.05 -4.75 -6.50
C LEU A 137 2.53 -4.77 -6.90
N PRO A 138 3.48 -4.30 -6.05
CA PRO A 138 4.88 -4.12 -6.45
C PRO A 138 5.64 -5.43 -6.68
N HIS A 139 5.31 -6.47 -5.90
CA HIS A 139 5.93 -7.79 -5.99
C HIS A 139 5.03 -8.87 -5.37
N PRO A 140 5.25 -10.16 -5.65
CA PRO A 140 4.48 -11.22 -5.02
C PRO A 140 4.56 -11.17 -3.49
N GLY A 141 3.40 -11.27 -2.85
CA GLY A 141 3.31 -11.33 -1.40
C GLY A 141 3.52 -10.01 -0.66
N TYR A 142 3.43 -8.88 -1.36
CA TYR A 142 3.46 -7.56 -0.74
C TYR A 142 2.39 -7.43 0.37
N GLN A 143 2.80 -6.89 1.51
CA GLN A 143 1.96 -6.77 2.71
C GLN A 143 1.67 -5.32 3.10
N GLY A 144 2.18 -4.35 2.36
CA GLY A 144 1.82 -2.95 2.58
C GLY A 144 0.34 -2.70 2.30
N ILE A 145 -0.21 -1.67 2.93
CA ILE A 145 -1.61 -1.32 2.77
C ILE A 145 -1.88 -0.59 1.46
N CYS A 146 -0.85 -0.03 0.83
CA CYS A 146 -0.93 0.60 -0.49
C CYS A 146 0.44 0.67 -1.17
N TYR A 147 0.44 0.92 -2.50
CA TYR A 147 1.64 1.15 -3.30
C TYR A 147 1.26 1.92 -4.57
N PRO A 148 2.05 2.93 -5.05
CA PRO A 148 3.41 3.29 -4.61
C PRO A 148 3.48 4.32 -3.49
N ALA A 149 2.40 4.78 -2.95
CA ALA A 149 2.40 5.87 -1.98
C ALA A 149 2.09 5.41 -0.55
N TYR A 150 2.31 6.31 0.41
CA TYR A 150 1.93 6.11 1.79
C TYR A 150 0.43 6.23 1.95
N CYS A 151 -0.24 5.18 2.39
CA CYS A 151 -1.64 5.25 2.79
C CYS A 151 -1.85 5.84 4.19
N ASN A 152 -0.81 6.31 4.84
CA ASN A 152 -0.90 6.80 6.21
C ASN A 152 -1.41 8.23 6.25
N GLY A 153 -2.72 8.39 6.10
CA GLY A 153 -3.42 9.56 6.60
C GLY A 153 -3.14 10.90 5.93
N THR A 154 -2.48 10.95 4.79
CA THR A 154 -2.52 12.10 3.90
C THR A 154 -3.41 11.76 2.71
N PRO A 155 -4.46 12.55 2.44
CA PRO A 155 -5.40 12.31 1.33
C PRO A 155 -4.77 12.38 -0.06
N ASP A 156 -3.47 12.62 -0.15
CA ASP A 156 -2.85 13.27 -1.27
C ASP A 156 -1.98 12.38 -2.12
N LYS A 157 -2.00 11.06 -1.93
CA LYS A 157 -1.14 10.17 -2.73
C LYS A 157 -1.83 8.86 -2.98
N ASP A 158 -2.28 8.74 -4.20
CA ASP A 158 -2.94 7.58 -4.70
C ASP A 158 -2.05 6.37 -4.70
N PRO A 159 -2.41 5.40 -3.93
CA PRO A 159 -1.92 4.08 -4.16
C PRO A 159 -2.61 3.49 -5.38
N LEU A 160 -1.86 3.08 -6.37
CA LEU A 160 -2.41 2.23 -7.43
C LEU A 160 -2.94 0.92 -6.84
N TYR A 161 -2.18 0.30 -5.94
CA TYR A 161 -2.62 -0.84 -5.16
C TYR A 161 -3.08 -0.41 -3.77
N VAL A 162 -4.24 -0.87 -3.34
CA VAL A 162 -4.75 -0.72 -1.97
C VAL A 162 -5.14 -2.08 -1.39
N SER A 163 -4.80 -2.30 -0.13
CA SER A 163 -5.08 -3.58 0.53
C SER A 163 -6.56 -3.82 0.81
N LYS A 164 -7.38 -2.77 0.89
CA LYS A 164 -8.84 -2.88 1.05
C LYS A 164 -9.49 -3.65 -0.11
N HIS A 165 -8.88 -3.62 -1.30
CA HIS A 165 -9.28 -4.38 -2.49
C HIS A 165 -8.59 -5.76 -2.58
N ASN A 166 -7.79 -6.15 -1.60
CA ASN A 166 -7.15 -7.46 -1.53
C ASN A 166 -7.66 -8.24 -0.31
N PRO A 167 -8.85 -8.84 -0.37
CA PRO A 167 -9.48 -9.48 0.79
C PRO A 167 -8.70 -10.68 1.34
N ILE A 168 -7.77 -11.25 0.58
CA ILE A 168 -6.94 -12.36 1.06
C ILE A 168 -6.10 -11.92 2.27
N THR A 169 -5.71 -10.65 2.32
CA THR A 169 -4.94 -10.10 3.43
C THR A 169 -5.74 -9.99 4.73
N ASN A 170 -7.07 -9.90 4.68
CA ASN A 170 -7.90 -9.87 5.88
C ASN A 170 -7.95 -11.21 6.61
N PHE A 171 -7.85 -12.34 5.88
CA PHE A 171 -7.99 -13.67 6.47
C PHE A 171 -6.66 -14.17 7.05
N THR A 172 -6.59 -14.33 8.37
CA THR A 172 -5.38 -14.81 9.06
C THR A 172 -4.95 -16.21 8.64
N THR A 173 -5.88 -17.04 8.15
CA THR A 173 -5.60 -18.35 7.56
C THR A 173 -4.71 -18.30 6.33
N SER A 174 -4.64 -17.14 5.64
CA SER A 174 -3.83 -16.90 4.44
C SER A 174 -2.52 -16.15 4.72
N TRP A 175 -2.15 -15.93 5.99
CA TRP A 175 -0.94 -15.19 6.37
C TRP A 175 0.35 -16.00 6.32
N ASN A 176 0.33 -17.17 5.74
CA ASN A 176 1.52 -17.99 5.53
C ASN A 176 2.26 -17.60 4.23
N SER A 177 3.56 -17.86 4.18
CA SER A 177 4.43 -17.48 3.05
C SER A 177 4.00 -18.10 1.71
N ARG A 178 3.39 -19.28 1.73
CA ARG A 178 2.90 -19.96 0.52
C ARG A 178 1.75 -19.19 -0.10
N ASP A 179 0.75 -18.79 0.69
CA ASP A 179 -0.43 -18.09 0.19
C ASP A 179 -0.11 -16.66 -0.22
N ARG A 180 0.81 -16.01 0.50
CA ARG A 180 1.34 -14.72 0.11
C ARG A 180 2.01 -14.77 -1.26
N SER A 181 2.86 -15.75 -1.53
CA SER A 181 3.55 -15.87 -2.82
C SER A 181 2.61 -16.08 -4.03
N ARG A 182 1.34 -16.38 -3.79
CA ARG A 182 0.30 -16.50 -4.81
C ARG A 182 -0.49 -15.23 -5.06
N GLN A 183 -0.29 -14.21 -4.26
CA GLN A 183 -0.75 -12.85 -4.51
C GLN A 183 0.34 -12.16 -5.34
N VAL A 184 0.08 -11.93 -6.61
CA VAL A 184 1.10 -11.53 -7.59
C VAL A 184 0.67 -10.28 -8.36
N PRO A 185 1.62 -9.48 -8.87
CA PRO A 185 1.30 -8.40 -9.80
C PRO A 185 0.49 -8.90 -11.00
N ALA A 186 -0.50 -8.12 -11.46
CA ALA A 186 -1.41 -8.55 -12.53
C ALA A 186 -0.70 -8.90 -13.86
N GLU A 187 0.49 -8.36 -14.12
CA GLU A 187 1.33 -8.69 -15.28
C GLU A 187 1.74 -10.16 -15.32
N GLN A 188 1.66 -10.86 -14.19
CA GLN A 188 1.88 -12.30 -14.15
C GLN A 188 0.81 -13.08 -14.91
N LEU A 189 -0.43 -12.55 -15.03
CA LEU A 189 -1.52 -13.19 -15.77
C LEU A 189 -1.10 -13.54 -17.20
N GLY A 190 -0.53 -12.57 -17.93
CA GLY A 190 -0.08 -12.78 -19.29
C GLY A 190 0.98 -13.88 -19.43
N ARG A 191 1.88 -14.03 -18.44
CA ARG A 191 2.87 -15.11 -18.41
C ARG A 191 2.21 -16.47 -18.15
N ASP A 192 1.27 -16.53 -17.23
CA ASP A 192 0.56 -17.75 -16.87
C ASP A 192 -0.34 -18.24 -18.01
N LEU A 193 -1.05 -17.34 -18.71
CA LEU A 193 -1.84 -17.64 -19.90
C LEU A 193 -0.99 -18.25 -21.03
N ARG A 194 0.15 -17.60 -21.36
CA ARG A 194 1.05 -18.08 -22.43
C ARG A 194 1.69 -19.43 -22.10
N SER A 195 1.98 -19.68 -20.83
CA SER A 195 2.60 -20.94 -20.39
C SER A 195 1.59 -22.05 -20.04
N GLY A 196 0.28 -21.79 -20.17
CA GLY A 196 -0.76 -22.74 -19.80
C GLY A 196 -0.81 -23.06 -18.30
N ARG A 197 -0.42 -22.11 -17.45
CA ARG A 197 -0.37 -22.26 -15.97
C ARG A 197 -1.37 -21.38 -15.25
N LEU A 198 -2.46 -20.99 -15.94
CA LEU A 198 -3.57 -20.35 -15.24
C LEU A 198 -4.10 -21.27 -14.14
N PRO A 199 -4.24 -20.83 -12.88
CA PRO A 199 -4.78 -21.67 -11.82
C PRO A 199 -6.28 -21.94 -11.99
N ALA A 200 -6.80 -22.93 -11.29
CA ALA A 200 -8.22 -23.29 -11.33
C ALA A 200 -9.11 -22.16 -10.83
N PHE A 201 -8.70 -21.45 -9.77
CA PHE A 201 -9.34 -20.23 -9.30
C PHE A 201 -8.40 -19.04 -9.40
N SER A 202 -8.88 -17.93 -9.95
CA SER A 202 -8.16 -16.68 -10.05
C SER A 202 -9.04 -15.53 -9.56
N LEU A 203 -8.49 -14.72 -8.64
CA LEU A 203 -9.05 -13.42 -8.31
C LEU A 203 -8.22 -12.36 -9.04
N LEU A 204 -8.85 -11.47 -9.78
CA LEU A 204 -8.19 -10.35 -10.44
C LEU A 204 -8.83 -9.06 -9.95
N VAL A 205 -8.00 -8.15 -9.47
CA VAL A 205 -8.43 -6.84 -9.00
C VAL A 205 -7.61 -5.79 -9.73
N PRO A 206 -8.26 -4.90 -10.48
CA PRO A 206 -7.61 -3.71 -11.06
C PRO A 206 -7.04 -2.81 -9.97
N ASP A 207 -6.17 -1.88 -10.35
CA ASP A 207 -5.75 -0.80 -9.47
C ASP A 207 -6.77 0.34 -9.45
N GLU A 208 -6.60 1.29 -8.53
CA GLU A 208 -7.50 2.44 -8.34
C GLU A 208 -7.77 3.23 -9.64
N CYS A 209 -6.85 3.23 -10.62
CA CYS A 209 -7.05 3.92 -11.89
C CYS A 209 -7.80 3.11 -12.95
N HIS A 210 -7.97 1.81 -12.73
CA HIS A 210 -8.57 0.90 -13.70
C HIS A 210 -9.77 0.12 -13.16
N ASP A 211 -10.17 0.37 -11.92
CA ASP A 211 -11.31 -0.27 -11.26
C ASP A 211 -12.67 0.42 -11.55
N GLN A 212 -12.64 1.47 -12.38
CA GLN A 212 -13.77 2.31 -12.79
C GLN A 212 -14.25 3.31 -11.73
N HIS A 213 -13.82 3.22 -10.49
CA HIS A 213 -14.13 4.18 -9.44
C HIS A 213 -13.08 5.29 -9.37
N GLY A 214 -11.81 4.90 -9.35
CA GLY A 214 -10.68 5.80 -9.25
C GLY A 214 -10.55 6.43 -7.88
N ASP A 215 -9.46 7.15 -7.71
CA ASP A 215 -9.23 7.97 -6.51
C ASP A 215 -8.76 9.36 -6.98
N PRO A 216 -9.67 10.34 -7.09
CA PRO A 216 -9.28 11.70 -7.45
C PRO A 216 -8.29 12.30 -6.45
N PRO A 217 -7.27 13.08 -6.91
CA PRO A 217 -7.15 13.66 -8.25
C PRO A 217 -6.32 12.85 -9.27
N TYR A 218 -5.85 11.67 -8.95
CA TYR A 218 -4.78 10.99 -9.70
C TYR A 218 -5.22 10.18 -10.92
N CYS A 219 -6.27 9.43 -10.79
CA CYS A 219 -6.74 8.57 -11.87
C CYS A 219 -7.60 9.29 -12.91
N VAL A 220 -7.61 10.60 -12.91
CA VAL A 220 -8.46 11.41 -13.78
C VAL A 220 -7.65 12.37 -14.65
N ASP A 221 -8.12 12.58 -15.88
CA ASP A 221 -7.53 13.58 -16.77
C ASP A 221 -7.86 15.01 -16.31
N SER A 222 -6.87 15.89 -16.39
CA SER A 222 -6.96 17.29 -15.99
C SER A 222 -8.07 18.05 -16.70
N GLY A 223 -8.88 18.74 -15.91
CA GLY A 223 -9.93 19.64 -16.41
C GLY A 223 -11.30 19.00 -16.59
N THR A 224 -11.47 17.76 -16.19
CA THR A 224 -12.76 17.08 -16.22
C THR A 224 -13.29 16.93 -14.80
N LEU A 225 -14.34 17.64 -14.43
CA LEU A 225 -15.00 17.55 -13.12
C LEU A 225 -16.43 17.01 -13.30
N GLY A 226 -16.94 16.31 -12.28
CA GLY A 226 -18.28 15.74 -12.25
C GLY A 226 -18.49 14.62 -13.27
N ASP A 227 -19.64 14.61 -13.95
CA ASP A 227 -20.05 13.52 -14.87
C ASP A 227 -18.99 13.12 -15.93
N ARG A 228 -18.13 14.06 -16.33
CA ARG A 228 -17.07 13.76 -17.30
C ARG A 228 -15.88 13.02 -16.68
N GLN A 229 -15.59 13.27 -15.43
CA GLN A 229 -14.59 12.52 -14.65
C GLN A 229 -15.04 11.08 -14.51
N ASP A 230 -16.28 10.86 -14.10
CA ASP A 230 -16.87 9.53 -13.99
C ASP A 230 -16.84 8.77 -15.32
N GLN A 231 -17.21 9.44 -16.43
CA GLN A 231 -17.14 8.83 -17.75
C GLN A 231 -15.71 8.45 -18.17
N HIS A 232 -14.71 9.25 -17.76
CA HIS A 232 -13.30 8.94 -18.04
C HIS A 232 -12.84 7.72 -17.25
N LEU A 233 -13.15 7.63 -15.97
CA LEU A 233 -12.82 6.49 -15.11
C LEU A 233 -13.47 5.20 -15.62
N VAL A 234 -14.76 5.26 -15.94
CA VAL A 234 -15.48 4.13 -16.56
C VAL A 234 -14.81 3.71 -17.87
N ALA A 235 -14.44 4.65 -18.75
CA ALA A 235 -13.81 4.33 -20.03
C ALA A 235 -12.39 3.74 -19.87
N THR A 236 -11.65 4.18 -18.87
CA THR A 236 -10.29 3.69 -18.61
C THR A 236 -10.33 2.27 -18.05
N GLY A 237 -11.17 2.02 -17.07
CA GLY A 237 -11.37 0.68 -16.50
C GLY A 237 -12.01 -0.28 -17.51
N ASP A 238 -13.02 0.15 -18.28
CA ASP A 238 -13.63 -0.70 -19.31
C ASP A 238 -12.63 -1.15 -20.39
N ARG A 239 -11.65 -0.30 -20.72
CA ARG A 239 -10.58 -0.67 -21.64
C ARG A 239 -9.69 -1.74 -21.03
N TYR A 240 -9.24 -1.55 -19.79
CA TYR A 240 -8.44 -2.54 -19.06
C TYR A 240 -9.17 -3.88 -18.92
N LEU A 241 -10.44 -3.83 -18.54
CA LEU A 241 -11.34 -4.99 -18.48
C LEU A 241 -11.42 -5.70 -19.83
N GLY A 242 -11.67 -4.94 -20.92
CA GLY A 242 -11.78 -5.47 -22.27
C GLY A 242 -10.49 -6.19 -22.72
N ASP A 243 -9.34 -5.59 -22.49
CA ASP A 243 -8.03 -6.16 -22.83
C ASP A 243 -7.75 -7.43 -21.98
N THR A 244 -8.08 -7.39 -20.70
CA THR A 244 -7.90 -8.51 -19.78
C THR A 244 -8.78 -9.71 -20.16
N VAL A 245 -10.08 -9.50 -20.36
CA VAL A 245 -11.01 -10.56 -20.78
C VAL A 245 -10.63 -11.08 -22.18
N SER A 246 -10.20 -10.20 -23.08
CA SER A 246 -9.72 -10.59 -24.41
C SER A 246 -8.47 -11.49 -24.30
N ALA A 247 -7.49 -11.13 -23.47
CA ALA A 247 -6.29 -11.94 -23.26
C ALA A 247 -6.63 -13.36 -22.74
N ILE A 248 -7.59 -13.47 -21.82
CA ILE A 248 -8.02 -14.75 -21.26
C ILE A 248 -8.77 -15.58 -22.32
N THR A 249 -9.73 -14.96 -23.03
CA THR A 249 -10.59 -15.68 -23.98
C THR A 249 -9.88 -16.06 -25.29
N HIS A 250 -8.75 -15.44 -25.61
CA HIS A 250 -7.90 -15.82 -26.74
C HIS A 250 -6.74 -16.77 -26.33
N ALA A 251 -6.57 -17.05 -25.05
CA ALA A 251 -5.56 -18.00 -24.61
C ALA A 251 -5.88 -19.43 -25.06
N PRO A 252 -4.87 -20.28 -25.39
CA PRO A 252 -5.11 -21.63 -25.89
C PRO A 252 -5.92 -22.52 -24.96
N MET A 253 -5.91 -22.26 -23.64
CA MET A 253 -6.70 -23.03 -22.67
C MET A 253 -8.21 -22.75 -22.79
N TRP A 254 -8.61 -21.56 -23.27
CA TRP A 254 -10.02 -21.17 -23.35
C TRP A 254 -10.85 -22.12 -24.22
N SER A 255 -10.33 -22.53 -25.35
CA SER A 255 -11.02 -23.44 -26.28
C SER A 255 -10.88 -24.92 -25.93
N ARG A 256 -10.02 -25.27 -24.98
CA ARG A 256 -9.72 -26.68 -24.64
C ARG A 256 -10.47 -27.19 -23.42
N GLY A 257 -11.00 -26.30 -22.58
CA GLY A 257 -11.67 -26.64 -21.33
C GLY A 257 -12.92 -25.80 -21.08
N ASN A 258 -13.59 -26.10 -19.98
CA ASN A 258 -14.68 -25.29 -19.49
C ASN A 258 -14.12 -24.12 -18.67
N ASN A 259 -14.24 -22.90 -19.16
CA ASN A 259 -13.65 -21.74 -18.54
C ASN A 259 -14.67 -20.64 -18.36
N ALA A 260 -14.57 -19.89 -17.27
CA ALA A 260 -15.42 -18.74 -16.99
C ALA A 260 -14.61 -17.53 -16.52
N VAL A 261 -15.02 -16.36 -16.96
CA VAL A 261 -14.66 -15.07 -16.37
C VAL A 261 -15.93 -14.44 -15.81
N VAL A 262 -15.92 -14.07 -14.55
CA VAL A 262 -16.99 -13.34 -13.89
C VAL A 262 -16.50 -11.93 -13.67
N VAL A 263 -17.15 -10.94 -14.25
CA VAL A 263 -16.95 -9.53 -13.95
C VAL A 263 -18.03 -9.12 -12.97
N VAL A 264 -17.66 -8.61 -11.83
CA VAL A 264 -18.58 -8.21 -10.76
C VAL A 264 -18.07 -6.90 -10.15
N TYR A 265 -18.97 -6.03 -9.74
CA TYR A 265 -18.65 -4.85 -8.94
C TYR A 265 -18.89 -5.19 -7.46
N ASP A 266 -18.07 -4.63 -6.59
CA ASP A 266 -18.14 -4.84 -5.15
C ASP A 266 -19.38 -4.24 -4.53
N GLU A 267 -19.71 -2.99 -4.89
CA GLU A 267 -20.88 -2.23 -4.46
C GLU A 267 -21.34 -1.23 -5.53
N GLY A 268 -22.54 -0.71 -5.37
CA GLY A 268 -23.13 0.32 -6.26
C GLY A 268 -23.52 1.55 -5.46
N ASP A 269 -23.80 2.65 -6.16
CA ASP A 269 -24.14 3.95 -5.57
C ASP A 269 -25.51 3.98 -4.86
N ASP A 270 -26.34 2.98 -5.09
CA ASP A 270 -27.73 2.95 -4.63
C ASP A 270 -27.84 2.37 -3.21
N THR A 271 -27.96 3.25 -2.23
CA THR A 271 -28.25 2.90 -0.84
C THR A 271 -29.74 2.63 -0.58
N ALA A 272 -30.61 2.80 -1.57
CA ALA A 272 -32.05 2.66 -1.43
C ALA A 272 -32.47 1.18 -1.48
N GLY A 273 -32.91 0.66 -0.34
CA GLY A 273 -33.67 -0.58 -0.27
C GLY A 273 -33.08 -1.67 0.60
N VAL A 274 -33.50 -1.71 1.81
CA VAL A 274 -33.28 -2.85 2.71
C VAL A 274 -34.39 -3.87 2.49
N ALA A 275 -34.21 -4.74 1.50
CA ALA A 275 -35.01 -5.96 1.37
C ALA A 275 -34.09 -7.17 1.59
N PRO A 276 -34.62 -8.35 1.96
CA PRO A 276 -33.78 -9.56 2.11
C PRO A 276 -32.97 -9.92 0.85
N ALA A 277 -33.37 -9.41 -0.33
CA ALA A 277 -32.70 -9.58 -1.60
C ALA A 277 -31.71 -8.44 -1.93
N ASN A 278 -31.75 -7.31 -1.19
CA ASN A 278 -30.81 -6.18 -1.30
C ASN A 278 -30.28 -5.89 0.10
N PRO A 279 -29.13 -6.42 0.46
CA PRO A 279 -28.55 -6.26 1.80
C PRO A 279 -27.96 -4.87 2.09
N GLY A 280 -28.00 -3.93 1.13
CA GLY A 280 -27.61 -2.54 1.36
C GLY A 280 -26.41 -2.07 0.56
N GLY A 281 -25.74 -2.94 -0.22
CA GLY A 281 -24.57 -2.59 -1.04
C GLY A 281 -24.91 -2.17 -2.48
N GLY A 282 -26.15 -1.79 -2.78
CA GLY A 282 -26.58 -1.33 -4.10
C GLY A 282 -26.66 -2.42 -5.16
N LYS A 283 -27.35 -2.09 -6.27
CA LYS A 283 -27.48 -3.00 -7.41
C LYS A 283 -26.31 -2.82 -8.38
N VAL A 284 -25.56 -3.88 -8.62
CA VAL A 284 -24.35 -3.86 -9.45
C VAL A 284 -24.47 -4.69 -10.72
N ALA A 285 -23.63 -4.38 -11.71
CA ALA A 285 -23.49 -5.19 -12.91
C ALA A 285 -22.69 -6.47 -12.61
N THR A 286 -23.19 -7.62 -13.12
CA THR A 286 -22.41 -8.87 -13.07
C THR A 286 -22.54 -9.62 -14.38
N VAL A 287 -21.42 -9.80 -15.07
CA VAL A 287 -21.35 -10.47 -16.37
C VAL A 287 -20.57 -11.77 -16.26
N VAL A 288 -21.15 -12.87 -16.75
CA VAL A 288 -20.50 -14.19 -16.75
C VAL A 288 -20.15 -14.60 -18.17
N VAL A 289 -18.87 -14.51 -18.50
CA VAL A 289 -18.30 -14.91 -19.81
C VAL A 289 -17.84 -16.35 -19.71
N THR A 290 -18.39 -17.24 -20.52
CA THR A 290 -18.07 -18.67 -20.48
C THR A 290 -17.54 -19.16 -21.82
N SER A 291 -16.64 -20.18 -21.82
CA SER A 291 -16.17 -20.79 -23.07
C SER A 291 -17.29 -21.59 -23.77
N HIS A 292 -18.10 -22.33 -23.02
CA HIS A 292 -19.13 -23.24 -23.54
C HIS A 292 -20.53 -23.05 -22.93
N GLY A 293 -20.74 -22.05 -22.08
CA GLY A 293 -22.00 -21.78 -21.39
C GLY A 293 -22.97 -20.92 -22.18
N PRO A 294 -23.97 -20.36 -21.51
CA PRO A 294 -25.04 -19.58 -22.10
C PRO A 294 -24.55 -18.37 -22.91
N ARG A 295 -25.33 -17.99 -23.90
CA ARG A 295 -25.13 -16.79 -24.73
C ARG A 295 -26.39 -15.94 -24.71
N LYS A 296 -26.19 -14.61 -24.64
CA LYS A 296 -27.28 -13.61 -24.69
C LYS A 296 -28.36 -13.86 -23.64
N LEU A 297 -27.93 -14.35 -22.46
CA LEU A 297 -28.81 -14.65 -21.34
C LEU A 297 -28.88 -13.48 -20.38
N GLN A 298 -30.07 -13.03 -20.04
CA GLN A 298 -30.32 -12.14 -18.91
C GLN A 298 -31.03 -12.93 -17.83
N ASP A 299 -30.52 -12.85 -16.61
CA ASP A 299 -31.09 -13.55 -15.46
C ASP A 299 -31.42 -12.56 -14.35
N SER A 300 -32.69 -12.48 -14.01
CA SER A 300 -33.22 -11.63 -12.94
C SER A 300 -33.40 -12.36 -11.60
N THR A 301 -32.73 -13.49 -11.42
CA THR A 301 -32.66 -14.11 -10.10
C THR A 301 -31.88 -13.18 -9.16
N PRO A 302 -32.39 -12.87 -7.96
CA PRO A 302 -31.66 -12.08 -6.99
C PRO A 302 -30.37 -12.79 -6.55
N TYR A 303 -29.24 -12.13 -6.76
CA TYR A 303 -27.91 -12.61 -6.41
C TYR A 303 -27.17 -11.59 -5.54
N THR A 304 -26.19 -12.09 -4.80
CA THR A 304 -25.24 -11.29 -4.01
C THR A 304 -23.85 -11.93 -4.09
N HIS A 305 -22.85 -11.33 -3.47
CA HIS A 305 -21.52 -11.93 -3.32
C HIS A 305 -21.57 -13.34 -2.70
N TYR A 306 -22.53 -13.59 -1.82
CA TYR A 306 -22.76 -14.94 -1.28
C TYR A 306 -23.18 -15.95 -2.35
N SER A 307 -23.92 -15.51 -3.38
CA SER A 307 -24.35 -16.32 -4.51
C SER A 307 -23.15 -16.72 -5.40
N LEU A 308 -22.26 -15.77 -5.66
CA LEU A 308 -21.03 -16.01 -6.41
C LEU A 308 -20.11 -16.96 -5.63
N LEU A 309 -19.87 -16.69 -4.34
CA LEU A 309 -19.10 -17.58 -3.47
C LEU A 309 -19.66 -18.99 -3.46
N LYS A 310 -20.97 -19.17 -3.26
CA LYS A 310 -21.65 -20.47 -3.29
C LYS A 310 -21.47 -21.19 -4.62
N THR A 311 -21.43 -20.45 -5.72
CA THR A 311 -21.21 -21.01 -7.08
C THR A 311 -19.78 -21.52 -7.23
N ILE A 312 -18.77 -20.75 -6.78
CA ILE A 312 -17.36 -21.12 -6.77
C ILE A 312 -17.16 -22.36 -5.90
N GLN A 313 -17.72 -22.37 -4.69
CA GLN A 313 -17.62 -23.49 -3.76
C GLN A 313 -18.20 -24.79 -4.33
N ARG A 314 -19.33 -24.70 -5.01
CA ARG A 314 -19.93 -25.87 -5.68
C ARG A 314 -19.09 -26.35 -6.86
N ASN A 315 -18.51 -25.43 -7.63
CA ASN A 315 -17.64 -25.81 -8.76
C ASN A 315 -16.45 -26.64 -8.29
N PHE A 316 -15.81 -26.24 -7.20
CA PHE A 316 -14.62 -26.93 -6.69
C PHE A 316 -14.92 -27.99 -5.62
N ALA A 317 -16.21 -28.32 -5.40
CA ALA A 317 -16.67 -29.30 -4.44
C ALA A 317 -16.14 -29.06 -3.01
N VAL A 318 -15.98 -27.79 -2.63
CA VAL A 318 -15.65 -27.37 -1.26
C VAL A 318 -16.91 -26.99 -0.49
N GLY A 319 -16.84 -27.05 0.85
CA GLY A 319 -17.97 -26.74 1.72
C GLY A 319 -18.42 -25.29 1.60
N CYS A 320 -19.61 -24.97 2.07
CA CYS A 320 -20.09 -23.59 2.15
C CYS A 320 -19.51 -22.84 3.37
N LEU A 321 -19.54 -21.52 3.35
CA LEU A 321 -19.10 -20.60 4.41
C LEU A 321 -20.21 -19.61 4.77
N ALA A 322 -20.50 -19.46 6.04
CA ALA A 322 -21.42 -18.47 6.57
C ALA A 322 -22.73 -18.35 5.74
N HIS A 323 -23.05 -17.15 5.21
CA HIS A 323 -24.28 -16.95 4.42
C HIS A 323 -24.31 -17.68 3.09
N SER A 324 -23.17 -18.15 2.54
CA SER A 324 -23.22 -19.04 1.39
C SER A 324 -23.85 -20.39 1.70
N CYS A 325 -23.96 -20.76 2.99
CA CYS A 325 -24.68 -21.97 3.44
C CYS A 325 -26.19 -21.80 3.47
N ASP A 326 -26.69 -20.55 3.49
CA ASP A 326 -28.11 -20.29 3.56
C ASP A 326 -28.83 -20.93 2.36
N PRO A 327 -29.87 -21.77 2.59
CA PRO A 327 -30.67 -22.34 1.52
C PRO A 327 -31.34 -21.31 0.61
N ALA A 328 -31.64 -20.11 1.13
CA ALA A 328 -32.25 -19.02 0.39
C ALA A 328 -31.27 -18.35 -0.61
N VAL A 329 -29.97 -18.46 -0.39
CA VAL A 329 -28.94 -17.93 -1.31
C VAL A 329 -28.88 -18.83 -2.55
N SER A 330 -29.26 -18.28 -3.69
CA SER A 330 -29.25 -18.96 -4.98
C SER A 330 -27.82 -19.07 -5.53
N THR A 331 -27.49 -20.16 -6.21
CA THR A 331 -26.28 -20.18 -7.05
C THR A 331 -26.55 -19.52 -8.40
N MET A 332 -25.51 -19.02 -9.03
CA MET A 332 -25.55 -18.43 -10.37
C MET A 332 -25.51 -19.50 -11.49
N ALA A 333 -25.96 -20.74 -11.19
CA ALA A 333 -25.84 -21.89 -12.11
C ALA A 333 -26.45 -21.64 -13.50
N LYS A 334 -27.53 -20.84 -13.60
CA LYS A 334 -28.14 -20.49 -14.89
C LYS A 334 -27.17 -19.74 -15.82
N LEU A 335 -26.29 -18.91 -15.25
CA LEU A 335 -25.32 -18.12 -16.01
C LEU A 335 -24.08 -18.91 -16.39
N PHE A 336 -23.84 -20.06 -15.74
CA PHE A 336 -22.68 -20.94 -15.98
C PHE A 336 -23.00 -22.17 -16.82
N THR A 337 -24.14 -22.80 -16.63
CA THR A 337 -24.40 -24.14 -17.19
C THR A 337 -24.98 -24.12 -18.61
N VAL A 338 -24.48 -25.04 -19.44
CA VAL A 338 -25.19 -25.51 -20.64
C VAL A 338 -26.37 -26.35 -20.17
N THR A 339 -27.57 -26.02 -20.65
CA THR A 339 -28.79 -26.78 -20.31
C THR A 339 -28.64 -28.26 -20.59
N GLY A 340 -28.57 -29.08 -19.53
CA GLY A 340 -28.49 -30.57 -19.66
C GLY A 340 -27.75 -31.29 -18.55
N ALA A 341 -27.11 -30.65 -17.58
CA ALA A 341 -26.30 -31.34 -16.59
C ALA A 341 -27.05 -31.64 -15.28
N ARG A 342 -26.93 -32.88 -14.86
CA ARG A 342 -27.57 -33.49 -13.68
C ARG A 342 -26.80 -33.17 -12.39
N ALA A 343 -27.53 -32.93 -11.29
CA ALA A 343 -27.00 -32.58 -9.97
C ALA A 343 -26.06 -33.64 -9.37
N ALA A 344 -24.98 -33.20 -8.75
CA ALA A 344 -24.05 -34.07 -7.99
C ALA A 344 -24.49 -34.21 -6.51
N PRO A 345 -24.09 -35.28 -5.82
CA PRO A 345 -24.64 -35.67 -4.52
C PRO A 345 -24.06 -34.89 -3.34
N THR A 346 -24.90 -34.77 -2.33
CA THR A 346 -24.65 -34.13 -1.02
C THR A 346 -23.74 -34.97 -0.11
N SER A 347 -22.95 -34.27 0.69
CA SER A 347 -22.37 -34.59 1.99
C SER A 347 -20.94 -35.10 2.06
N ALA A 348 -20.09 -34.29 2.70
CA ALA A 348 -19.00 -34.74 3.54
C ALA A 348 -18.93 -33.87 4.80
N GLN A 349 -18.85 -34.54 5.95
CA GLN A 349 -18.79 -33.93 7.29
C GLN A 349 -17.39 -33.41 7.61
N PRO A 350 -17.24 -32.46 8.56
CA PRO A 350 -15.95 -31.85 8.87
C PRO A 350 -15.05 -32.76 9.70
N VAL A 351 -13.75 -32.73 9.39
CA VAL A 351 -12.70 -33.42 10.15
C VAL A 351 -12.06 -32.43 11.13
N PRO A 352 -11.77 -32.81 12.38
CA PRO A 352 -11.21 -31.91 13.39
C PRO A 352 -9.70 -31.67 13.20
N PHE A 353 -9.28 -30.44 13.49
CA PHE A 353 -7.89 -29.97 13.44
C PHE A 353 -7.08 -30.49 14.64
N VAL A 354 -5.85 -30.92 14.37
CA VAL A 354 -4.80 -31.18 15.35
C VAL A 354 -3.74 -30.06 15.23
N SER A 355 -3.48 -29.37 16.33
CA SER A 355 -2.48 -28.30 16.42
C SER A 355 -1.09 -28.86 16.72
N THR A 356 -0.07 -28.40 15.99
CA THR A 356 1.35 -28.63 16.28
C THR A 356 2.00 -27.39 16.88
N PRO A 357 3.00 -27.50 17.77
CA PRO A 357 3.54 -26.39 18.54
C PRO A 357 4.55 -25.53 17.75
N THR A 358 4.52 -24.24 18.04
CA THR A 358 5.32 -23.16 17.45
C THR A 358 6.71 -23.04 18.09
N PRO A 359 7.77 -22.71 17.35
CA PRO A 359 9.08 -22.38 17.95
C PRO A 359 9.10 -20.96 18.53
N THR A 360 9.87 -20.80 19.60
CA THR A 360 9.98 -19.58 20.40
C THR A 360 10.81 -18.50 19.68
N PRO A 361 10.32 -17.26 19.54
CA PRO A 361 11.08 -16.12 19.00
C PRO A 361 11.94 -15.43 20.06
N ALA A 362 12.96 -14.69 19.61
CA ALA A 362 13.82 -13.82 20.42
C ALA A 362 12.99 -12.75 21.14
N GLN A 363 13.36 -12.43 22.38
CA GLN A 363 12.61 -11.57 23.28
C GLN A 363 12.72 -10.08 22.87
N PRO A 364 11.59 -9.38 22.64
CA PRO A 364 11.58 -7.94 22.43
C PRO A 364 11.76 -7.16 23.74
N VAL A 365 12.36 -5.96 23.65
CA VAL A 365 12.48 -5.03 24.78
C VAL A 365 11.17 -4.28 24.94
N THR A 366 10.45 -4.52 26.01
CA THR A 366 9.16 -3.84 26.31
C THR A 366 9.41 -2.44 26.86
N ALA A 367 8.85 -1.41 26.19
CA ALA A 367 8.87 -0.06 26.75
C ALA A 367 7.93 0.00 27.96
N THR A 368 8.45 0.35 29.11
CA THR A 368 7.65 0.55 30.30
C THR A 368 6.85 1.86 30.20
N THR A 369 5.54 1.81 30.44
CA THR A 369 4.70 3.00 30.61
C THR A 369 5.05 3.68 31.92
N ASN A 370 5.92 4.68 31.87
CA ASN A 370 6.15 5.56 33.00
C ASN A 370 5.02 6.60 33.02
N HIS A 371 4.09 6.48 33.97
CA HIS A 371 3.12 7.52 34.30
C HIS A 371 3.82 8.71 35.00
N ASP A 372 4.77 9.35 34.30
CA ASP A 372 5.34 10.59 34.80
C ASP A 372 4.38 11.75 34.48
N SER A 373 3.58 12.11 35.45
CA SER A 373 2.65 13.26 35.42
C SER A 373 3.36 14.63 35.27
N ARG A 374 4.66 14.64 35.03
CA ARG A 374 5.51 15.83 34.84
C ARG A 374 6.07 15.95 33.41
N ALA A 375 5.47 15.26 32.45
CA ALA A 375 5.92 15.29 31.06
C ALA A 375 5.71 16.65 30.36
N GLY A 376 5.87 17.74 30.92
CA GLY A 376 5.98 19.15 30.47
C GLY A 376 5.74 19.52 29.00
N TRP A 377 5.04 18.65 28.24
CA TRP A 377 4.60 18.94 26.88
C TRP A 377 3.40 19.86 26.90
N THR A 378 3.38 20.84 26.01
CA THR A 378 2.31 21.84 25.87
C THR A 378 1.92 22.04 24.42
N VAL A 379 0.61 22.05 24.14
CA VAL A 379 0.08 22.41 22.83
C VAL A 379 0.23 23.90 22.60
N GLN A 380 0.78 24.31 21.46
CA GLN A 380 0.91 25.68 21.05
C GLN A 380 -0.20 26.07 20.07
N PRO A 381 -0.64 27.35 20.06
CA PRO A 381 -1.52 27.84 19.00
C PRO A 381 -0.86 27.68 17.63
N ALA A 382 -1.46 26.88 16.75
CA ALA A 382 -1.00 26.64 15.40
C ALA A 382 -1.76 27.52 14.40
N PRO A 383 -1.09 28.21 13.48
CA PRO A 383 -1.78 29.03 12.47
C PRO A 383 -2.46 28.15 11.43
N ARG A 384 -3.61 28.63 10.97
CA ARG A 384 -4.43 27.95 9.94
C ARG A 384 -4.58 28.84 8.71
N ARG A 385 -4.84 28.20 7.56
CA ARG A 385 -5.26 28.85 6.33
C ARG A 385 -6.56 28.22 5.83
N GLY A 386 -7.46 29.06 5.34
CA GLY A 386 -8.77 28.56 4.87
C GLY A 386 -9.65 27.99 6.00
N THR A 387 -10.72 27.33 5.62
CA THR A 387 -11.69 26.69 6.53
C THR A 387 -11.62 25.17 6.51
N GLY A 388 -10.97 24.58 5.52
CA GLY A 388 -10.79 23.14 5.35
C GLY A 388 -9.66 22.56 6.20
N ASP A 389 -9.22 21.39 5.85
CA ASP A 389 -8.14 20.65 6.50
C ASP A 389 -6.83 21.41 6.50
N ASN A 390 -6.10 21.33 7.57
CA ASN A 390 -4.75 21.88 7.71
C ASN A 390 -3.86 20.87 8.43
N SER A 391 -2.68 20.60 7.90
CA SER A 391 -1.71 19.68 8.51
C SER A 391 -0.29 20.19 8.36
N PHE A 392 0.56 19.92 9.35
CA PHE A 392 2.01 20.07 9.25
C PHE A 392 2.67 18.71 9.21
N GLY A 393 3.64 18.52 8.30
CA GLY A 393 4.39 17.26 8.16
C GLY A 393 5.83 17.37 8.65
N ALA A 394 6.50 18.49 8.39
CA ALA A 394 7.91 18.67 8.66
C ALA A 394 8.21 19.96 9.44
N ILE A 395 9.33 19.94 10.17
CA ILE A 395 9.81 21.07 10.97
C ILE A 395 11.33 21.13 10.93
N SER A 396 11.86 22.36 10.91
CA SER A 396 13.31 22.63 11.01
C SER A 396 13.57 23.94 11.74
N ALA A 397 14.71 24.05 12.38
CA ALA A 397 15.08 25.21 13.16
C ALA A 397 16.51 25.66 12.89
N ALA A 398 16.69 26.92 12.52
CA ALA A 398 18.00 27.58 12.50
C ALA A 398 18.39 28.10 13.87
N SER A 399 17.43 28.54 14.67
CA SER A 399 17.62 29.04 16.03
C SER A 399 16.32 28.91 16.85
N PRO A 400 16.34 29.14 18.19
CA PRO A 400 15.11 29.17 18.99
C PRO A 400 14.10 30.28 18.59
N ARG A 401 14.50 31.21 17.72
CA ARG A 401 13.68 32.30 17.20
C ARG A 401 13.48 32.22 15.68
N ASP A 402 13.93 31.16 15.07
CA ASP A 402 13.82 30.95 13.63
C ASP A 402 13.54 29.46 13.40
N VAL A 403 12.24 29.11 13.51
CA VAL A 403 11.74 27.74 13.33
C VAL A 403 10.67 27.74 12.26
N TRP A 404 10.79 26.83 11.33
CA TRP A 404 9.88 26.68 10.20
C TRP A 404 9.18 25.33 10.21
N THR A 405 7.90 25.33 9.87
CA THR A 405 7.12 24.13 9.61
C THR A 405 6.37 24.26 8.31
N VAL A 406 6.23 23.14 7.60
CA VAL A 406 5.52 23.07 6.32
C VAL A 406 4.57 21.88 6.27
N GLY A 407 3.64 21.96 5.33
CA GLY A 407 2.63 20.94 5.07
C GLY A 407 1.64 21.40 4.03
N ASN A 408 0.35 21.16 4.26
CA ASN A 408 -0.70 21.46 3.31
C ASN A 408 -2.00 21.94 3.98
N PHE A 409 -2.89 22.57 3.18
CA PHE A 409 -4.22 22.94 3.64
C PHE A 409 -5.25 22.91 2.49
N LEU A 410 -6.51 22.67 2.84
CA LEU A 410 -7.65 22.86 1.95
C LEU A 410 -8.21 24.27 2.14
N PRO A 411 -8.30 25.10 1.07
CA PRO A 411 -8.73 26.49 1.19
C PRO A 411 -10.14 26.65 1.74
N ASP A 412 -11.09 25.86 1.25
CA ASP A 412 -12.48 25.88 1.67
C ASP A 412 -13.17 24.53 1.41
N THR A 413 -13.89 24.02 2.38
CA THR A 413 -14.74 22.82 2.24
C THR A 413 -15.95 23.05 1.29
N LYS A 414 -16.24 24.30 0.91
CA LYS A 414 -17.29 24.68 -0.05
C LYS A 414 -16.76 25.09 -1.40
N SER A 415 -15.47 24.95 -1.66
CA SER A 415 -14.84 25.23 -2.94
C SER A 415 -15.47 24.36 -4.05
N SER A 416 -15.56 24.89 -5.26
CA SER A 416 -15.93 24.13 -6.46
C SER A 416 -14.88 23.03 -6.81
N ASN A 417 -13.75 23.01 -6.12
CA ASN A 417 -12.75 21.97 -6.09
C ASN A 417 -12.41 21.67 -4.62
N PRO A 418 -13.18 20.81 -3.94
CA PRO A 418 -12.91 20.46 -2.54
C PRO A 418 -11.56 19.78 -2.34
N ASP A 419 -10.94 19.27 -3.40
CA ASP A 419 -9.69 18.50 -3.36
C ASP A 419 -8.45 19.34 -3.67
N ALA A 420 -8.61 20.68 -3.88
CA ALA A 420 -7.50 21.60 -4.13
C ALA A 420 -6.63 21.78 -2.88
N THR A 421 -5.61 20.93 -2.75
CA THR A 421 -4.63 21.02 -1.66
C THR A 421 -3.55 22.04 -2.00
N LEU A 422 -3.31 22.98 -1.11
CA LEU A 422 -2.31 24.04 -1.26
C LEU A 422 -1.22 23.92 -0.20
N SER A 423 -0.02 24.37 -0.56
CA SER A 423 1.12 24.38 0.36
C SER A 423 0.90 25.32 1.54
N LEU A 424 1.29 24.83 2.73
CA LEU A 424 1.21 25.57 4.00
C LEU A 424 2.61 25.71 4.57
N ALA A 425 2.99 26.93 4.94
CA ALA A 425 4.19 27.21 5.70
C ALA A 425 3.89 28.13 6.89
N ALA A 426 4.59 27.88 8.01
CA ALA A 426 4.51 28.73 9.18
C ALA A 426 5.89 28.94 9.82
N HIS A 427 6.09 30.11 10.37
CA HIS A 427 7.33 30.56 11.00
C HIS A 427 7.10 30.93 12.48
N TYR A 428 8.01 30.50 13.34
CA TYR A 428 8.09 30.87 14.74
C TYR A 428 9.22 31.87 14.95
N ASP A 429 8.89 33.10 15.38
CA ASP A 429 9.82 34.22 15.59
C ASP A 429 10.45 34.23 17.00
N GLY A 430 10.21 33.20 17.80
CA GLY A 430 10.60 33.12 19.21
C GLY A 430 9.48 33.49 20.17
N THR A 431 8.38 34.09 19.67
CA THR A 431 7.23 34.49 20.46
C THR A 431 5.93 33.87 19.99
N ARG A 432 5.71 33.76 18.67
CA ARG A 432 4.48 33.25 18.09
C ARG A 432 4.73 32.56 16.75
N TRP A 433 3.82 31.65 16.39
CA TRP A 433 3.72 31.08 15.07
C TRP A 433 2.89 31.95 14.14
N THR A 434 3.35 32.15 12.91
CA THR A 434 2.66 32.95 11.89
C THR A 434 2.70 32.20 10.55
N SER A 435 1.56 32.03 9.90
CA SER A 435 1.49 31.46 8.54
C SER A 435 2.09 32.47 7.54
N THR A 436 2.89 31.97 6.61
CA THR A 436 3.47 32.70 5.51
C THR A 436 2.92 32.23 4.17
N PRO A 437 2.58 33.13 3.23
CA PRO A 437 2.15 32.74 1.89
C PRO A 437 3.26 31.98 1.15
N THR A 438 2.92 30.91 0.48
CA THR A 438 3.78 30.08 -0.36
C THR A 438 3.33 30.14 -1.82
N PRO A 439 4.22 30.04 -2.82
CA PRO A 439 3.80 29.89 -4.21
C PRO A 439 3.12 28.53 -4.42
N ASN A 440 1.99 28.55 -5.12
CA ASN A 440 1.31 27.32 -5.54
C ASN A 440 1.41 27.22 -7.05
N THR A 441 2.04 26.19 -7.57
CA THR A 441 2.45 26.09 -8.98
C THR A 441 1.50 25.24 -9.83
N GLY A 442 0.78 24.34 -9.20
CA GLY A 442 -0.24 23.53 -9.87
C GLY A 442 -1.59 24.23 -9.91
N PRO A 443 -2.45 23.88 -10.86
CA PRO A 443 -3.80 24.43 -10.91
C PRO A 443 -4.63 24.05 -9.68
N ASN A 444 -4.32 22.92 -9.03
CA ASN A 444 -5.16 22.36 -7.97
C ASN A 444 -4.40 21.65 -6.84
N PHE A 445 -3.09 21.46 -6.94
CA PHE A 445 -2.35 20.67 -5.96
C PHE A 445 -0.91 21.12 -5.81
N THR A 446 -0.50 21.42 -4.59
CA THR A 446 0.90 21.63 -4.17
C THR A 446 1.05 21.27 -2.71
N THR A 447 1.90 20.30 -2.40
CA THR A 447 2.19 19.87 -1.02
C THR A 447 3.67 20.02 -0.72
N LEU A 448 4.00 20.50 0.48
CA LEU A 448 5.37 20.57 0.99
C LEU A 448 5.58 19.48 2.04
N PHE A 449 6.59 18.64 1.84
CA PHE A 449 6.91 17.49 2.70
C PHE A 449 8.12 17.72 3.59
N GLY A 450 9.08 18.54 3.15
CA GLY A 450 10.32 18.79 3.85
C GLY A 450 10.64 20.27 3.97
N VAL A 451 11.29 20.65 5.06
CA VAL A 451 11.80 22.02 5.27
C VAL A 451 13.17 21.99 5.94
N ALA A 452 14.08 22.87 5.49
CA ALA A 452 15.40 23.10 6.08
C ALA A 452 15.58 24.58 6.36
N ALA A 453 15.71 24.94 7.62
CA ALA A 453 15.96 26.31 8.07
C ALA A 453 17.47 26.57 8.21
N THR A 454 17.92 27.72 7.75
CA THR A 454 19.26 28.24 7.94
C THR A 454 19.18 29.73 8.32
N GLU A 455 20.26 30.36 8.69
CA GLU A 455 20.29 31.75 9.16
C GLU A 455 19.46 32.71 8.30
N GLY A 456 18.23 33.02 8.72
CA GLY A 456 17.28 33.94 8.06
C GLY A 456 16.75 33.46 6.71
N GLN A 457 17.03 32.23 6.30
CA GLN A 457 16.56 31.60 5.08
C GLN A 457 15.94 30.21 5.36
N ALA A 458 15.07 29.75 4.48
CA ALA A 458 14.55 28.39 4.54
C ALA A 458 14.32 27.84 3.13
N TRP A 459 14.46 26.54 3.02
CA TRP A 459 14.17 25.78 1.81
C TRP A 459 13.06 24.80 2.11
N ALA A 460 12.07 24.72 1.26
CA ALA A 460 10.99 23.73 1.37
C ALA A 460 10.90 22.92 0.08
N VAL A 461 10.61 21.65 0.22
CA VAL A 461 10.50 20.72 -0.89
C VAL A 461 9.21 19.93 -0.83
N GLY A 462 8.74 19.50 -1.99
CA GLY A 462 7.51 18.75 -2.10
C GLY A 462 7.21 18.36 -3.53
N ASP A 463 5.94 18.35 -3.87
CA ASP A 463 5.47 18.14 -5.22
C ASP A 463 4.27 19.03 -5.59
N ALA A 464 4.05 19.16 -6.88
CA ALA A 464 2.85 19.74 -7.47
C ALA A 464 2.45 18.90 -8.69
N LEU A 465 1.16 18.84 -8.97
CA LEU A 465 0.70 18.16 -10.17
C LEU A 465 0.86 19.06 -11.41
N ASP A 466 1.45 18.53 -12.45
CA ASP A 466 1.51 19.20 -13.75
C ASP A 466 0.15 19.10 -14.49
N SER A 467 0.05 19.69 -15.68
CA SER A 467 -1.18 19.66 -16.48
C SER A 467 -1.59 18.25 -16.97
N ARG A 468 -0.78 17.24 -16.70
CA ARG A 468 -1.07 15.83 -17.00
C ARG A 468 -1.27 15.01 -15.73
N TYR A 469 -1.41 15.68 -14.57
CA TYR A 469 -1.49 15.06 -13.24
C TYR A 469 -0.29 14.20 -12.85
N ALA A 470 0.84 14.37 -13.50
CA ALA A 470 2.10 13.79 -13.04
C ALA A 470 2.66 14.66 -11.92
N ALA A 471 3.05 14.02 -10.82
CA ALA A 471 3.74 14.71 -9.74
C ALA A 471 5.08 15.25 -10.24
N ARG A 472 5.37 16.50 -9.93
CA ARG A 472 6.61 17.19 -10.24
C ARG A 472 7.21 17.76 -8.97
N SER A 473 8.47 17.50 -8.77
CA SER A 473 9.20 18.04 -7.62
C SER A 473 9.11 19.56 -7.57
N VAL A 474 8.87 20.07 -6.39
CA VAL A 474 8.80 21.50 -6.09
C VAL A 474 9.88 21.84 -5.08
N VAL A 475 10.60 22.92 -5.35
CA VAL A 475 11.51 23.55 -4.39
C VAL A 475 11.14 25.02 -4.23
N GLU A 476 10.92 25.43 -2.99
CA GLU A 476 10.64 26.80 -2.62
C GLU A 476 11.75 27.34 -1.71
N HIS A 477 12.08 28.60 -1.87
CA HIS A 477 13.10 29.28 -1.08
C HIS A 477 12.54 30.54 -0.39
N TRP A 478 12.69 30.61 0.93
CA TRP A 478 12.46 31.81 1.74
C TRP A 478 13.72 32.65 1.79
N ASN A 479 13.66 33.87 1.26
CA ASN A 479 14.80 34.75 1.14
C ASN A 479 14.89 35.80 2.29
N GLY A 480 14.20 35.55 3.41
CA GLY A 480 14.06 36.49 4.54
C GLY A 480 12.82 37.41 4.44
N ARG A 481 12.08 37.37 3.31
CA ARG A 481 10.90 38.26 3.10
C ARG A 481 9.70 37.52 2.51
N HIS A 482 9.93 36.66 1.54
CA HIS A 482 8.87 35.87 0.86
C HIS A 482 9.41 34.57 0.35
N TRP A 483 8.51 33.60 0.18
CA TRP A 483 8.76 32.35 -0.52
C TRP A 483 8.75 32.59 -2.03
N SER A 484 9.65 31.95 -2.73
CA SER A 484 9.71 31.92 -4.20
C SER A 484 10.02 30.53 -4.71
N LEU A 485 9.39 30.19 -5.83
CA LEU A 485 9.69 28.92 -6.52
C LEU A 485 11.11 28.95 -7.07
N VAL A 486 11.81 27.84 -6.95
CA VAL A 486 13.16 27.64 -7.48
C VAL A 486 13.13 26.55 -8.56
N HIS A 487 13.75 26.85 -9.70
CA HIS A 487 13.86 25.87 -10.76
C HIS A 487 14.94 24.83 -10.42
N THR A 488 14.55 23.58 -10.45
CA THR A 488 15.42 22.41 -10.38
C THR A 488 15.66 21.81 -11.78
N PRO A 489 16.63 20.90 -11.94
CA PRO A 489 16.85 20.25 -13.23
C PRO A 489 15.63 19.48 -13.71
N ALA A 490 15.24 19.66 -14.98
CA ALA A 490 14.18 18.86 -15.58
C ALA A 490 14.58 17.38 -15.67
N LEU A 491 13.75 16.51 -15.14
CA LEU A 491 13.99 15.06 -15.12
C LEU A 491 13.26 14.37 -16.29
N PRO A 492 13.87 13.35 -16.93
CA PRO A 492 13.20 12.54 -17.95
C PRO A 492 12.28 11.48 -17.34
N SER A 493 11.65 11.79 -16.21
CA SER A 493 10.79 10.90 -15.42
C SER A 493 9.31 11.02 -15.83
N GLN A 494 8.51 10.01 -15.55
CA GLN A 494 7.04 10.08 -15.62
C GLN A 494 6.49 10.90 -14.45
N SER A 495 7.07 10.72 -13.27
CA SER A 495 6.74 11.41 -12.04
C SER A 495 7.99 11.57 -11.19
N ASP A 496 8.10 12.65 -10.45
CA ASP A 496 9.19 12.90 -9.52
C ASP A 496 8.70 13.72 -8.32
N MET A 497 9.18 13.37 -7.13
CA MET A 497 8.78 13.96 -5.84
C MET A 497 9.99 14.11 -4.94
N LEU A 498 10.02 15.19 -4.14
CA LEU A 498 11.02 15.41 -3.09
C LEU A 498 10.33 15.35 -1.72
N PHE A 499 10.76 14.45 -0.86
CA PHE A 499 10.13 14.21 0.45
C PHE A 499 10.81 14.93 1.59
N SER A 500 12.11 15.15 1.53
CA SER A 500 12.87 15.76 2.62
C SER A 500 13.99 16.64 2.11
N THR A 501 14.36 17.63 2.92
CA THR A 501 15.49 18.50 2.66
C THR A 501 16.27 18.80 3.93
N ALA A 502 17.59 18.92 3.81
CA ALA A 502 18.50 19.30 4.87
C ALA A 502 19.52 20.32 4.37
N ALA A 503 19.84 21.29 5.21
CA ALA A 503 20.81 22.32 4.89
C ALA A 503 21.86 22.45 6.02
N SER A 504 23.12 22.36 5.67
CA SER A 504 24.21 22.69 6.60
C SER A 504 24.65 24.16 6.50
N SER A 505 24.19 24.85 5.46
CA SER A 505 24.36 26.29 5.26
C SER A 505 23.38 26.77 4.17
N PRO A 506 23.15 28.10 4.01
CA PRO A 506 22.34 28.63 2.92
C PRO A 506 22.84 28.27 1.49
N ARG A 507 24.06 27.75 1.38
CA ARG A 507 24.70 27.38 0.12
C ARG A 507 25.00 25.89 -0.03
N ASN A 508 24.57 25.09 0.93
CA ASN A 508 24.74 23.65 0.88
C ASN A 508 23.46 22.98 1.36
N VAL A 509 22.57 22.69 0.40
CA VAL A 509 21.24 22.15 0.65
C VAL A 509 21.07 20.86 -0.15
N TRP A 510 20.59 19.85 0.50
CA TRP A 510 20.29 18.53 -0.06
C TRP A 510 18.79 18.29 -0.03
N ALA A 511 18.25 17.73 -1.10
CA ALA A 511 16.88 17.28 -1.18
C ALA A 511 16.83 15.85 -1.68
N VAL A 512 15.96 15.02 -1.10
CA VAL A 512 15.84 13.61 -1.46
C VAL A 512 14.39 13.22 -1.69
N GLY A 513 14.21 12.18 -2.50
CA GLY A 513 12.89 11.68 -2.85
C GLY A 513 12.94 10.49 -3.78
N GLN A 514 12.05 10.47 -4.74
CA GLN A 514 11.95 9.42 -5.75
C GLN A 514 11.62 9.98 -7.14
N GLN A 515 11.97 9.22 -8.17
CA GLN A 515 11.57 9.48 -9.54
C GLN A 515 11.10 8.19 -10.20
N GLN A 516 10.03 8.26 -10.98
CA GLN A 516 9.47 7.12 -11.68
C GLN A 516 9.95 7.09 -13.13
N ASN A 517 10.52 5.99 -13.57
CA ASN A 517 10.92 5.79 -14.96
C ASN A 517 9.72 5.35 -15.83
N ARG A 518 9.95 5.28 -17.16
CA ARG A 518 8.91 4.90 -18.14
C ARG A 518 8.33 3.48 -17.96
N SER A 519 8.97 2.63 -17.17
CA SER A 519 8.44 1.29 -16.86
C SER A 519 7.67 1.25 -15.53
N GLY A 520 7.38 2.40 -14.93
CA GLY A 520 6.68 2.50 -13.65
C GLY A 520 7.56 2.26 -12.41
N ARG A 521 8.86 1.98 -12.59
CA ARG A 521 9.77 1.67 -11.48
C ARG A 521 10.31 2.94 -10.84
N PHE A 522 10.27 2.99 -9.51
CA PHE A 522 10.86 4.08 -8.72
C PHE A 522 12.37 3.89 -8.55
N ALA A 523 13.07 5.00 -8.62
CA ALA A 523 14.48 5.14 -8.30
C ALA A 523 14.67 6.31 -7.33
N THR A 524 15.71 6.27 -6.52
CA THR A 524 16.08 7.39 -5.63
C THR A 524 16.29 8.66 -6.46
N LEU A 525 15.83 9.77 -5.92
CA LEU A 525 16.11 11.11 -6.42
C LEU A 525 16.89 11.86 -5.35
N VAL A 526 18.06 12.37 -5.71
CA VAL A 526 18.88 13.23 -4.85
C VAL A 526 19.25 14.47 -5.63
N GLU A 527 18.94 15.63 -5.06
CA GLU A 527 19.30 16.93 -5.60
C GLU A 527 20.15 17.71 -4.60
N HIS A 528 21.12 18.47 -5.11
CA HIS A 528 22.03 19.28 -4.31
C HIS A 528 22.13 20.70 -4.83
N PHE A 529 22.00 21.67 -3.93
CA PHE A 529 22.26 23.09 -4.17
C PHE A 529 23.63 23.48 -3.65
N ASP A 530 24.50 23.93 -4.55
CA ASP A 530 25.89 24.33 -4.28
C ASP A 530 26.06 25.81 -3.89
N GLY A 531 24.95 26.51 -3.70
CA GLY A 531 24.92 27.96 -3.49
C GLY A 531 24.69 28.78 -4.75
N ARG A 532 24.59 28.10 -5.93
CA ARG A 532 24.32 28.71 -7.24
C ARG A 532 23.27 27.96 -8.04
N HIS A 533 23.40 26.65 -8.10
CA HIS A 533 22.57 25.80 -8.95
C HIS A 533 22.16 24.52 -8.21
N TRP A 534 20.96 24.07 -8.49
CA TRP A 534 20.52 22.72 -8.16
C TRP A 534 21.02 21.73 -9.22
N THR A 535 21.51 20.60 -8.78
CA THR A 535 21.99 19.50 -9.64
C THR A 535 21.52 18.16 -9.12
N VAL A 536 21.16 17.26 -10.03
CA VAL A 536 20.86 15.86 -9.66
C VAL A 536 22.18 15.14 -9.37
N VAL A 537 22.25 14.51 -8.22
CA VAL A 537 23.42 13.73 -7.79
C VAL A 537 23.08 12.24 -7.89
N PRO A 538 23.84 11.45 -8.65
CA PRO A 538 23.60 10.01 -8.72
C PRO A 538 23.70 9.35 -7.35
N ALA A 539 22.69 8.54 -7.01
CA ALA A 539 22.61 7.78 -5.77
C ALA A 539 22.34 6.28 -6.06
N PRO A 540 22.69 5.36 -5.15
CA PRO A 540 22.47 3.94 -5.35
C PRO A 540 20.99 3.57 -5.48
N ASN A 541 20.73 2.44 -6.12
CA ASN A 541 19.39 1.86 -6.25
C ASN A 541 19.47 0.35 -6.04
N PRO A 542 19.69 -0.12 -4.79
CA PRO A 542 19.92 -1.53 -4.50
C PRO A 542 18.67 -2.40 -4.67
N GLY A 543 17.48 -1.86 -4.42
CA GLY A 543 16.21 -2.57 -4.59
C GLY A 543 15.87 -2.80 -6.05
N ARG A 544 15.62 -4.06 -6.42
CA ARG A 544 15.34 -4.42 -7.83
C ARG A 544 13.95 -4.01 -8.29
N SER A 545 12.99 -3.87 -7.36
CA SER A 545 11.61 -3.50 -7.67
C SER A 545 11.35 -2.00 -7.51
N GLY A 546 12.02 -1.33 -6.57
CA GLY A 546 11.90 0.10 -6.35
C GLY A 546 12.87 0.61 -5.29
N ASN A 547 13.09 1.93 -5.26
CA ASN A 547 13.89 2.60 -4.24
C ASN A 547 13.35 4.02 -4.03
N SER A 548 13.24 4.43 -2.77
CA SER A 548 12.78 5.76 -2.37
C SER A 548 13.57 6.23 -1.16
N LEU A 549 13.85 7.54 -1.09
CA LEU A 549 14.48 8.20 0.07
C LEU A 549 13.46 9.14 0.70
N TYR A 550 13.18 8.95 1.98
CA TYR A 550 12.12 9.66 2.69
C TYR A 550 12.64 10.77 3.59
N ALA A 551 13.85 10.62 4.12
CA ALA A 551 14.46 11.63 4.96
C ALA A 551 15.95 11.82 4.66
N VAL A 552 16.43 13.04 4.93
CA VAL A 552 17.85 13.40 4.78
C VAL A 552 18.30 14.27 5.96
N ALA A 553 19.53 14.03 6.43
CA ALA A 553 20.23 14.89 7.40
C ALA A 553 21.63 15.21 6.89
N SER A 554 22.12 16.43 7.17
CA SER A 554 23.40 16.93 6.67
C SER A 554 24.20 17.61 7.75
N ALA A 555 25.46 17.21 7.92
CA ALA A 555 26.46 17.84 8.77
C ALA A 555 27.69 18.21 7.92
N GLY A 556 27.60 19.34 7.20
CA GLY A 556 28.62 19.78 6.29
C GLY A 556 28.71 18.92 5.03
N ARG A 557 29.77 18.11 4.91
CA ARG A 557 29.96 17.17 3.79
C ARG A 557 29.49 15.76 4.10
N ASP A 558 29.12 15.52 5.32
CA ASP A 558 28.59 14.25 5.78
C ASP A 558 27.07 14.27 5.68
N VAL A 559 26.48 13.47 4.77
CA VAL A 559 25.05 13.48 4.49
C VAL A 559 24.51 12.06 4.55
N TRP A 560 23.42 11.89 5.26
CA TRP A 560 22.75 10.61 5.43
C TRP A 560 21.32 10.73 4.91
N ALA A 561 20.92 9.77 4.08
CA ALA A 561 19.56 9.65 3.58
C ALA A 561 19.00 8.27 3.90
N VAL A 562 17.74 8.23 4.27
CA VAL A 562 17.07 6.99 4.63
C VAL A 562 15.72 6.86 3.93
N GLY A 563 15.24 5.63 3.79
CA GLY A 563 14.00 5.35 3.12
C GLY A 563 13.71 3.85 3.01
N GLN A 564 13.32 3.42 1.82
CA GLN A 564 12.92 2.05 1.53
C GLN A 564 13.52 1.55 0.22
N GLN A 565 13.88 0.28 0.20
CA GLN A 565 14.23 -0.48 -1.00
C GLN A 565 13.27 -1.66 -1.16
N SER A 566 12.80 -1.89 -2.38
CA SER A 566 11.88 -2.97 -2.69
C SER A 566 12.56 -4.05 -3.54
N SER A 567 12.35 -5.30 -3.18
CA SER A 567 12.88 -6.46 -3.90
C SER A 567 11.82 -7.56 -4.01
N PRO A 568 11.99 -8.55 -4.89
CA PRO A 568 11.07 -9.68 -4.96
C PRO A 568 10.97 -10.53 -3.67
N SER A 569 11.91 -10.35 -2.74
CA SER A 569 11.91 -11.03 -1.43
C SER A 569 11.31 -10.22 -0.29
N GLY A 570 10.82 -9.01 -0.57
CA GLY A 570 10.23 -8.09 0.39
C GLY A 570 10.85 -6.70 0.35
N ASP A 571 10.25 -5.80 1.08
CA ASP A 571 10.72 -4.44 1.27
C ASP A 571 11.64 -4.37 2.48
N GLY A 572 12.55 -3.41 2.49
CA GLY A 572 13.44 -3.22 3.61
C GLY A 572 13.94 -1.79 3.74
N PRO A 573 14.45 -1.41 4.90
CA PRO A 573 15.07 -0.11 5.08
C PRO A 573 16.17 0.14 4.05
N LEU A 574 16.28 1.37 3.58
CA LEU A 574 17.37 1.87 2.75
C LEU A 574 18.10 2.96 3.53
N ILE A 575 19.41 2.80 3.67
CA ILE A 575 20.29 3.79 4.28
C ILE A 575 21.40 4.10 3.30
N GLU A 576 21.57 5.37 3.00
CA GLU A 576 22.62 5.85 2.11
C GLU A 576 23.46 6.94 2.80
N HIS A 577 24.74 6.88 2.58
CA HIS A 577 25.73 7.81 3.13
C HIS A 577 26.54 8.48 2.02
N PHE A 578 26.64 9.81 2.05
CA PHE A 578 27.51 10.61 1.21
C PHE A 578 28.74 11.07 2.00
N ASP A 579 29.90 10.60 1.59
CA ASP A 579 31.19 10.84 2.25
C ASP A 579 31.87 12.18 1.84
N GLY A 580 31.13 13.04 1.15
CA GLY A 580 31.64 14.26 0.52
C GLY A 580 32.15 14.07 -0.91
N ARG A 581 32.04 12.83 -1.45
CA ARG A 581 32.47 12.47 -2.82
C ARG A 581 31.45 11.61 -3.54
N ARG A 582 30.88 10.61 -2.87
CA ARG A 582 29.95 9.64 -3.46
C ARG A 582 28.94 9.12 -2.41
N TRP A 583 27.79 8.72 -2.90
CA TRP A 583 26.81 7.98 -2.15
C TRP A 583 27.15 6.49 -2.09
N THR A 584 26.97 5.87 -0.95
CA THR A 584 27.15 4.43 -0.71
C THR A 584 26.02 3.89 0.14
N VAL A 585 25.57 2.66 -0.14
CA VAL A 585 24.57 1.98 0.70
C VAL A 585 25.25 1.49 1.98
N ILE A 586 24.60 1.71 3.09
CA ILE A 586 24.95 1.13 4.39
C ILE A 586 23.94 0.02 4.70
N ASP A 587 24.42 -1.14 5.08
CA ASP A 587 23.53 -2.25 5.43
C ASP A 587 22.74 -1.89 6.69
N ALA A 588 21.41 -1.81 6.54
CA ALA A 588 20.49 -1.69 7.66
C ALA A 588 20.55 -2.94 8.54
N ALA A 589 20.35 -2.78 9.84
CA ALA A 589 20.23 -3.93 10.72
C ALA A 589 18.97 -4.73 10.33
N ARG A 590 19.15 -5.97 9.91
CA ARG A 590 18.05 -6.83 9.44
C ARG A 590 17.77 -7.94 10.44
N ASP A 591 16.53 -8.01 10.88
CA ASP A 591 15.92 -9.33 11.05
C ASP A 591 15.30 -9.73 9.70
N ARG A 592 15.73 -10.85 9.13
CA ARG A 592 15.49 -11.23 7.72
C ARG A 592 14.03 -11.51 7.37
N SER A 593 13.11 -11.37 8.30
CA SER A 593 11.70 -11.70 8.16
C SER A 593 10.76 -10.50 8.06
N ASP A 594 11.23 -9.28 8.33
CA ASP A 594 10.37 -8.13 8.53
C ASP A 594 10.55 -7.09 7.43
N ASN A 595 9.43 -6.64 6.83
CA ASN A 595 9.39 -5.48 5.97
C ASN A 595 9.61 -4.22 6.82
N GLY A 596 10.34 -3.24 6.28
CA GLY A 596 10.62 -2.04 7.04
C GLY A 596 10.94 -0.84 6.14
N LEU A 597 10.82 0.34 6.74
CA LEU A 597 11.21 1.60 6.13
C LEU A 597 11.66 2.59 7.22
N LEU A 598 12.39 3.63 6.80
CA LEU A 598 12.86 4.70 7.68
C LEU A 598 12.34 6.05 7.15
N ASP A 599 11.60 6.76 7.99
CA ASP A 599 10.92 8.03 7.66
C ASP A 599 11.63 9.27 8.21
N ALA A 600 12.55 9.10 9.12
CA ALA A 600 13.27 10.19 9.77
C ALA A 600 14.73 9.83 10.01
N VAL A 601 15.61 10.85 9.93
CA VAL A 601 17.03 10.72 10.26
C VAL A 601 17.55 12.00 10.90
N THR A 602 18.45 11.86 11.87
CA THR A 602 19.13 13.00 12.51
C THR A 602 20.60 12.69 12.73
N ILE A 603 21.41 13.73 12.69
CA ILE A 603 22.85 13.67 12.98
C ILE A 603 23.15 14.61 14.14
N ARG A 604 23.83 14.11 15.17
CA ARG A 604 24.32 14.95 16.25
C ARG A 604 25.64 14.41 16.81
N ASP A 605 26.64 15.28 16.88
CA ASP A 605 27.97 14.96 17.42
C ASP A 605 28.63 13.74 16.75
N GLY A 606 28.34 13.52 15.45
CA GLY A 606 28.81 12.39 14.65
C GLY A 606 27.99 11.09 14.82
N GLU A 607 27.01 11.07 15.72
CA GLU A 607 26.08 9.97 15.88
C GLU A 607 24.86 10.15 14.96
N VAL A 608 24.46 9.08 14.29
CA VAL A 608 23.34 9.08 13.34
C VAL A 608 22.23 8.16 13.87
N TRP A 609 21.04 8.69 13.93
CA TRP A 609 19.85 7.97 14.36
C TRP A 609 18.78 8.09 13.30
N ALA A 610 18.16 6.96 12.95
CA ALA A 610 17.03 6.89 12.02
C ALA A 610 15.83 6.25 12.70
N ALA A 611 14.64 6.65 12.29
CA ALA A 611 13.38 6.13 12.83
C ALA A 611 12.37 5.87 11.72
N GLY A 612 11.50 4.92 11.94
CA GLY A 612 10.46 4.54 11.00
C GLY A 612 9.60 3.42 11.58
N GLN A 613 9.32 2.43 10.75
CA GLN A 613 8.53 1.27 11.13
C GLN A 613 9.09 -0.02 10.53
N THR A 614 8.77 -1.12 11.16
CA THR A 614 8.98 -2.47 10.64
C THR A 614 7.78 -3.34 10.97
N ASP A 615 7.45 -4.28 10.09
CA ASP A 615 6.41 -5.25 10.36
C ASP A 615 7.01 -6.47 11.03
N ASN A 616 6.32 -6.99 12.05
CA ASN A 616 6.69 -8.29 12.62
C ASN A 616 6.11 -9.46 11.81
N ALA A 617 6.43 -10.69 12.22
CA ALA A 617 5.89 -11.91 11.61
C ALA A 617 4.34 -12.00 11.68
N ALA A 618 3.70 -11.21 12.54
CA ALA A 618 2.25 -11.05 12.62
C ALA A 618 1.74 -9.83 11.80
N HIS A 619 2.63 -9.18 11.02
CA HIS A 619 2.36 -7.98 10.19
C HIS A 619 1.74 -6.81 10.95
N THR A 620 2.14 -6.66 12.19
CA THR A 620 1.83 -5.48 12.97
C THR A 620 3.00 -4.53 12.85
N ALA A 621 2.77 -3.34 12.29
CA ALA A 621 3.82 -2.34 12.20
C ALA A 621 4.22 -1.87 13.60
N ARG A 622 5.53 -1.83 13.84
CA ARG A 622 6.16 -1.44 15.10
C ARG A 622 7.17 -0.33 14.86
N PRO A 623 7.39 0.54 15.83
CA PRO A 623 8.47 1.52 15.73
C PRO A 623 9.82 0.83 15.52
N LEU A 624 10.50 1.27 14.48
CA LEU A 624 11.88 0.89 14.20
C LEU A 624 12.77 2.10 14.47
N ILE A 625 13.83 1.91 15.23
CA ILE A 625 14.87 2.93 15.45
C ILE A 625 16.22 2.28 15.19
N GLU A 626 17.01 2.91 14.34
CA GLU A 626 18.35 2.46 14.02
C GLU A 626 19.41 3.46 14.47
N HIS A 627 20.42 2.97 15.16
CA HIS A 627 21.66 3.68 15.42
C HIS A 627 22.66 3.31 14.32
N VAL A 628 23.07 4.27 13.54
CA VAL A 628 23.76 4.03 12.27
C VAL A 628 25.18 4.57 12.32
N SER A 629 26.12 3.77 11.88
CA SER A 629 27.50 4.18 11.61
C SER A 629 27.96 3.66 10.25
N THR A 630 29.07 4.17 9.73
CA THR A 630 29.63 3.70 8.46
C THR A 630 30.11 2.25 8.48
N ARG A 631 30.17 1.61 9.66
CA ARG A 631 30.68 0.26 9.84
C ARG A 631 29.66 -0.71 10.42
N HIS A 632 28.66 -0.21 11.11
CA HIS A 632 27.74 -1.04 11.85
C HIS A 632 26.41 -0.30 12.05
N THR A 633 25.32 -1.05 11.99
CA THR A 633 23.97 -0.53 12.26
C THR A 633 23.34 -1.44 13.30
N ASP A 634 22.90 -0.84 14.40
CA ASP A 634 22.15 -1.51 15.45
C ASP A 634 20.68 -1.08 15.35
N ALA A 635 19.78 -2.03 15.17
CA ALA A 635 18.36 -1.76 15.21
C ALA A 635 17.74 -2.09 16.55
N VAL A 636 16.82 -1.26 16.97
CA VAL A 636 15.95 -1.50 18.12
C VAL A 636 14.51 -1.41 17.68
N MET A 637 13.80 -2.53 17.76
CA MET A 637 12.35 -2.56 17.68
C MET A 637 11.79 -2.18 19.05
N VAL A 638 10.92 -1.18 19.10
CA VAL A 638 10.35 -0.70 20.36
C VAL A 638 8.92 -1.22 20.48
N GLU A 639 8.68 -2.08 21.46
CA GLU A 639 7.31 -2.49 21.79
C GLU A 639 6.61 -1.45 22.68
N ILE A 640 5.44 -1.00 22.25
CA ILE A 640 4.62 0.00 22.95
C ILE A 640 3.31 -0.59 23.46
N GLY A 641 3.39 -1.60 24.30
CA GLY A 641 2.24 -2.20 24.95
C GLY A 641 1.29 -2.93 23.99
N SER A 642 -0.02 -2.79 24.18
CA SER A 642 -1.07 -3.44 23.38
C SER A 642 -1.42 -2.71 22.06
N ALA A 643 -0.67 -1.70 21.66
CA ALA A 643 -0.93 -0.95 20.43
C ALA A 643 -0.78 -1.86 19.20
N GLY A 644 -1.82 -1.90 18.36
CA GLY A 644 -1.87 -2.78 17.21
C GLY A 644 -0.93 -2.35 16.08
N PHE A 645 -0.80 -1.04 15.84
CA PHE A 645 0.02 -0.43 14.79
C PHE A 645 0.70 0.82 15.35
N SER A 646 1.94 1.04 14.99
CA SER A 646 2.64 2.27 15.35
C SER A 646 3.80 2.56 14.41
N ASN A 647 3.99 3.84 14.11
CA ASN A 647 5.06 4.34 13.24
C ASN A 647 5.74 5.56 13.87
N LEU A 648 6.95 5.85 13.40
CA LEU A 648 7.72 7.04 13.79
C LEU A 648 8.02 7.88 12.55
N ASN A 649 7.64 9.15 12.59
CA ASN A 649 7.76 10.12 11.49
C ASN A 649 8.82 11.21 11.79
N GLY A 650 9.32 11.28 13.02
CA GLY A 650 10.30 12.29 13.43
C GLY A 650 11.27 11.73 14.46
N ILE A 651 12.51 12.23 14.41
CA ILE A 651 13.55 11.89 15.38
C ILE A 651 14.42 13.12 15.68
N ALA A 652 14.78 13.32 16.93
CA ALA A 652 15.68 14.39 17.35
C ALA A 652 16.54 13.95 18.54
N VAL A 653 17.71 14.54 18.65
CA VAL A 653 18.59 14.41 19.83
C VAL A 653 18.62 15.74 20.56
N ASP A 654 18.28 15.76 21.84
CA ASP A 654 18.28 16.98 22.64
C ASP A 654 19.69 17.39 23.10
N ARG A 655 19.77 18.54 23.79
CA ARG A 655 21.06 19.07 24.25
C ARG A 655 21.80 18.16 25.24
N ALA A 656 21.07 17.32 25.96
CA ALA A 656 21.63 16.36 26.90
C ALA A 656 22.05 15.05 26.25
N GLY A 657 21.83 14.89 24.93
CA GLY A 657 22.10 13.65 24.20
C GLY A 657 20.96 12.61 24.31
N THR A 658 19.81 13.00 24.87
CA THR A 658 18.63 12.14 24.92
C THR A 658 17.99 12.06 23.53
N ILE A 659 17.63 10.84 23.10
CA ILE A 659 17.01 10.61 21.82
C ILE A 659 15.50 10.61 22.00
N TRP A 660 14.83 11.34 21.13
CA TRP A 660 13.38 11.48 21.09
C TRP A 660 12.86 11.13 19.71
N ALA A 661 11.71 10.43 19.64
CA ALA A 661 11.04 10.13 18.39
C ALA A 661 9.55 10.43 18.50
N SER A 662 8.95 10.89 17.41
CA SER A 662 7.52 11.22 17.32
C SER A 662 6.84 10.47 16.20
N GLY A 663 5.55 10.20 16.36
CA GLY A 663 4.76 9.49 15.38
C GLY A 663 3.31 9.26 15.83
N ALA A 664 2.77 8.12 15.45
CA ALA A 664 1.42 7.71 15.83
C ALA A 664 1.36 6.24 16.29
N ALA A 665 0.40 5.94 17.14
CA ALA A 665 0.06 4.60 17.56
C ALA A 665 -1.45 4.42 17.58
N PHE A 666 -1.95 3.27 17.15
CA PHE A 666 -3.36 2.94 17.30
C PHE A 666 -3.63 2.39 18.69
N ASP A 667 -4.65 2.93 19.35
CA ASP A 667 -5.18 2.39 20.59
C ASP A 667 -6.34 1.43 20.24
N PRO A 668 -6.18 0.11 20.44
CA PRO A 668 -7.23 -0.85 20.11
C PRO A 668 -8.47 -0.77 21.01
N VAL A 669 -8.44 0.03 22.07
CA VAL A 669 -9.51 0.13 23.07
C VAL A 669 -10.38 1.38 22.89
N GLY A 670 -9.98 2.33 22.07
CA GLY A 670 -10.74 3.56 21.82
C GLY A 670 -11.91 3.35 20.85
N THR A 671 -13.13 3.51 21.33
CA THR A 671 -14.30 3.64 20.44
C THR A 671 -14.41 5.10 20.01
N TYR A 672 -14.26 5.38 18.74
CA TYR A 672 -14.62 6.66 18.13
C TYR A 672 -16.05 6.56 17.59
N ASP A 673 -16.93 7.52 17.93
CA ASP A 673 -18.32 7.69 17.45
C ASP A 673 -19.26 6.46 17.55
N GLY A 674 -18.93 5.49 18.40
CA GLY A 674 -19.74 4.26 18.52
C GLY A 674 -19.33 3.15 17.54
N SER A 675 -18.32 3.37 16.69
CA SER A 675 -17.72 2.36 15.84
C SER A 675 -16.58 1.65 16.57
N PRO A 676 -16.43 0.32 16.46
CA PRO A 676 -15.26 -0.40 16.98
C PRO A 676 -14.04 -0.20 16.07
N GLY A 677 -13.47 1.00 16.08
CA GLY A 677 -12.27 1.36 15.32
C GLY A 677 -11.27 2.08 16.23
N GLY A 678 -10.03 1.65 16.26
CA GLY A 678 -8.98 2.30 17.03
C GLY A 678 -8.72 3.73 16.52
N VAL A 679 -8.57 4.67 17.46
CA VAL A 679 -8.20 6.05 17.16
C VAL A 679 -6.67 6.16 17.11
N GLN A 680 -6.13 6.83 16.10
CA GLN A 680 -4.71 7.19 16.09
C GLN A 680 -4.39 8.14 17.23
N GLN A 681 -3.42 7.78 18.03
CA GLN A 681 -2.94 8.59 19.16
C GLN A 681 -1.52 9.09 18.85
N THR A 682 -1.20 10.30 19.29
CA THR A 682 0.18 10.79 19.25
C THR A 682 1.10 9.84 20.01
N LEU A 683 2.24 9.52 19.41
CA LEU A 683 3.29 8.72 19.99
C LEU A 683 4.55 9.57 20.15
N ILE A 684 5.06 9.66 21.39
CA ILE A 684 6.41 10.16 21.65
C ILE A 684 7.17 9.11 22.45
N LEU A 685 8.34 8.76 21.95
CA LEU A 685 9.30 7.90 22.62
C LEU A 685 10.51 8.71 23.06
N ARG A 686 11.05 8.38 24.23
CA ARG A 686 12.29 8.93 24.78
C ARG A 686 13.23 7.78 25.15
N ARG A 687 14.49 7.89 24.77
CA ARG A 687 15.55 6.98 25.24
C ARG A 687 16.34 7.64 26.35
N ASP A 688 16.47 6.93 27.47
CA ASP A 688 17.42 7.25 28.54
C ASP A 688 18.28 6.01 28.89
N PRO A 689 19.20 6.07 29.85
CA PRO A 689 20.06 4.92 30.22
C PRO A 689 19.28 3.66 30.67
N SER A 690 18.01 3.79 31.05
CA SER A 690 17.16 2.66 31.42
C SER A 690 16.42 2.02 30.23
N GLY A 691 16.45 2.64 29.05
CA GLY A 691 15.84 2.14 27.82
C GLY A 691 14.90 3.14 27.15
N TRP A 692 14.00 2.60 26.31
CA TRP A 692 12.98 3.38 25.62
C TRP A 692 11.70 3.50 26.46
N HIS A 693 11.12 4.71 26.52
CA HIS A 693 9.92 5.02 27.29
C HIS A 693 8.92 5.76 26.42
N ARG A 694 7.65 5.34 26.49
CA ARG A 694 6.54 6.12 25.94
C ARG A 694 6.26 7.29 26.88
N VAL A 695 6.17 8.50 26.29
CA VAL A 695 5.91 9.74 27.03
C VAL A 695 4.48 10.15 26.78
N ASN A 696 3.74 10.47 27.88
CA ASN A 696 2.42 11.02 27.76
C ASN A 696 2.45 12.47 27.28
N VAL A 697 1.68 12.77 26.26
CA VAL A 697 1.57 14.11 25.68
C VAL A 697 0.12 14.58 25.73
N PRO A 698 -0.13 15.90 25.71
CA PRO A 698 -1.48 16.44 25.58
C PRO A 698 -2.15 15.87 24.33
N SER A 699 -3.42 15.57 24.45
CA SER A 699 -4.18 14.95 23.36
C SER A 699 -5.38 15.83 23.04
N PRO A 700 -5.24 16.88 22.21
CA PRO A 700 -6.39 17.70 21.84
C PRO A 700 -7.36 16.89 20.95
N GLY A 701 -8.65 17.12 21.17
CA GLY A 701 -9.70 16.42 20.42
C GLY A 701 -9.95 14.98 20.91
N SER A 702 -10.95 14.34 20.33
CA SER A 702 -11.35 12.95 20.62
C SER A 702 -11.10 11.99 19.46
N ALA A 703 -10.55 12.48 18.35
CA ALA A 703 -10.34 11.76 17.09
C ALA A 703 -8.85 11.63 16.77
N ASP A 704 -8.52 11.14 15.58
CA ASP A 704 -7.15 10.89 15.12
C ASP A 704 -6.18 12.03 15.37
N ARG A 705 -4.99 11.67 15.82
CA ARG A 705 -3.87 12.59 16.11
C ARG A 705 -2.58 11.95 15.65
N VAL A 706 -1.87 12.66 14.81
CA VAL A 706 -0.62 12.17 14.23
C VAL A 706 0.46 13.23 14.41
N LEU A 707 1.62 12.83 14.88
CA LEU A 707 2.82 13.66 14.88
C LEU A 707 3.70 13.30 13.69
N GLY A 708 4.14 14.33 12.96
CA GLY A 708 5.12 14.24 11.90
C GLY A 708 6.53 14.53 12.43
N GLY A 709 7.18 15.54 11.86
CA GLY A 709 8.56 15.91 12.19
C GLY A 709 8.75 16.39 13.63
N MET A 710 10.00 16.25 14.11
CA MET A 710 10.46 16.72 15.42
C MET A 710 11.81 17.42 15.26
N VAL A 711 12.01 18.50 16.03
CA VAL A 711 13.29 19.23 16.10
C VAL A 711 13.66 19.56 17.53
N SER A 712 14.96 19.49 17.81
CA SER A 712 15.56 19.98 19.06
C SER A 712 16.27 21.30 18.81
N VAL A 713 15.88 22.36 19.51
CA VAL A 713 16.48 23.71 19.36
C VAL A 713 16.59 24.42 20.69
N GLY A 714 17.82 24.80 21.07
CA GLY A 714 18.11 25.41 22.37
C GLY A 714 17.75 24.45 23.51
N SER A 715 16.81 24.87 24.37
CA SER A 715 16.28 24.08 25.47
C SER A 715 14.86 23.54 25.17
N LYS A 716 14.48 23.46 23.89
CA LYS A 716 13.13 23.02 23.50
C LYS A 716 13.21 21.86 22.51
N LEU A 717 12.27 20.93 22.67
CA LEU A 717 11.81 20.03 21.63
C LEU A 717 10.50 20.57 21.07
N ILE A 718 10.35 20.52 19.77
CA ILE A 718 9.12 20.92 19.07
C ILE A 718 8.76 19.81 18.10
N THR A 719 7.51 19.35 18.13
CA THR A 719 6.96 18.43 17.16
C THR A 719 5.70 19.00 16.54
N VAL A 720 5.43 18.62 15.30
CA VAL A 720 4.30 19.13 14.51
C VAL A 720 3.47 17.96 13.96
N GLY A 721 2.23 18.24 13.59
CA GLY A 721 1.34 17.25 13.03
C GLY A 721 -0.06 17.80 12.81
N TYR A 722 -1.05 16.95 13.05
CA TYR A 722 -2.46 17.33 13.02
C TYR A 722 -3.29 16.53 14.05
N PHE A 723 -4.49 17.02 14.32
CA PHE A 723 -5.55 16.29 14.99
C PHE A 723 -6.88 16.49 14.25
N LYS A 724 -7.75 15.49 14.27
CA LYS A 724 -9.07 15.58 13.66
C LYS A 724 -10.05 16.22 14.65
N ALA A 725 -10.84 17.18 14.18
CA ALA A 725 -11.87 17.87 14.94
C ALA A 725 -13.15 17.99 14.09
N PRO A 726 -14.32 18.30 14.68
CA PRO A 726 -15.49 18.65 13.88
C PRO A 726 -15.16 19.76 12.88
N GLY A 727 -15.33 19.50 11.57
CA GLY A 727 -14.95 20.42 10.50
C GLY A 727 -13.55 20.20 9.91
N GLY A 728 -12.93 19.03 10.16
CA GLY A 728 -11.71 18.58 9.47
C GLY A 728 -10.45 18.58 10.33
N ARG A 729 -9.31 18.32 9.68
CA ARG A 729 -7.98 18.30 10.32
C ARG A 729 -7.54 19.67 10.75
N GLN A 730 -6.97 19.74 11.95
CA GLN A 730 -6.42 20.93 12.56
C GLN A 730 -4.90 20.76 12.75
N PRO A 731 -4.08 21.77 12.45
CA PRO A 731 -2.65 21.67 12.64
C PRO A 731 -2.31 21.56 14.13
N LEU A 732 -1.35 20.71 14.46
CA LEU A 732 -0.88 20.46 15.82
C LEU A 732 0.58 20.89 15.95
N ILE A 733 0.89 21.62 16.99
CA ILE A 733 2.25 21.97 17.40
C ILE A 733 2.37 21.72 18.90
N GLU A 734 3.32 20.87 19.28
CA GLU A 734 3.61 20.58 20.68
C GLU A 734 5.04 20.92 21.03
N THR A 735 5.26 21.43 22.23
CA THR A 735 6.59 21.83 22.72
C THR A 735 6.87 21.24 24.09
N HIS A 736 8.13 20.85 24.29
CA HIS A 736 8.66 20.38 25.58
C HIS A 736 9.94 21.13 25.91
N SER A 737 10.10 21.52 27.19
CA SER A 737 11.34 22.12 27.67
C SER A 737 12.31 21.03 28.19
N VAL A 738 13.46 20.90 27.56
CA VAL A 738 14.56 20.02 28.01
C VAL A 738 15.51 20.82 28.90
N ARG A 739 15.90 20.25 30.03
CA ARG A 739 16.78 20.89 31.01
C ARG A 739 18.25 20.83 30.61
#